data_c453b0040c93d230f838e5049a1c8e33
#
_entry.id   c453b0040c93d230f838e5049a1c8e33
#
_cell.length_a   1.000
_cell.length_b   1.000
_cell.length_c   1.000
_cell.angle_alpha   90.00
_cell.angle_beta   90.00
_cell.angle_gamma   90.00
#
_symmetry.space_group_name_H-M   'P 1'
#
loop_
_entity.id
_entity.type
_entity.pdbx_description
1 polymer ?
#
loop_
_entity_poly.entity_id
_entity_poly.type
_entity_poly.pdbx_seq_one_letter_code
_entity_poly.pdbx_strand_id
1 'polypeptide(L)'
;MKDFLSTRLAVQAIFAIFAAAGLSASAIAQEKGWRPIAPADLQATEATVEKGADAEAIFWEVRVDDSNSSELALNHYVRIKIFTDKGRDDFARHDVAFTKGTKIRNLEARVTRPDGTESFVDKNDVHERDLVKASGFKVRAKSIAFPNLEVGSIIEYKYREVVDNAAANMRLMFQHEVPIRHIAYYVKPFSGTNAMVAIPFNMGSVGFVKDKNGFHKAEMTNVPAFREEPSMLPEDQVRSWYYIYYTSQYEKNPDDYWKRISKNVYDLSKSHLKPNKEVETTTATLLQGAASDDEKLERIYNFTKTEIKNTSYAENVTDEERKQASKNKSAGDVLKYRVGTAGDIDQLFGAMARAAGYETRIALSGNRSDLFFDRTVPNLNLMLGSSSIAVQVGGQWRFFSPAAYFVPYGMMSWIEEDQMALIGDSKELLFVKIPLSGSDRSVQTRTGNFKLDADGNLSGDARIEYTGHQAFRHKMINRGDSRSEQEGRLKELVRSAMGSTAEVENIGIENINDPEKPFVYTFKVRVPNYAQKTGRRLFFQPNVYERGAQPRFTSSSRKYDVYISYPFTVKDDFNLELPAGYSLENADVPSDLADNQGIGKHVTQMGVSGDGRKLNYVRNFSFGNGGFLRFPAGSYSAVKALFEAFHKADSHQLTLRAETASAGNASN
;
A
#
# COMPACT_ATOMS: atom_id res chain seq x y z
N MET A 1 30.71 38.22 -59.99
CA MET A 1 29.55 37.70 -59.27
C MET A 1 29.62 36.15 -59.15
N LYS A 2 30.78 35.53 -59.32
CA LYS A 2 31.03 34.08 -59.09
C LYS A 2 31.94 33.77 -57.93
N ASP A 3 32.61 34.75 -57.37
CA ASP A 3 33.60 34.54 -56.28
C ASP A 3 33.08 34.86 -54.88
N PHE A 4 31.79 35.27 -54.77
CA PHE A 4 31.16 35.60 -53.48
C PHE A 4 30.30 34.45 -52.92
N LEU A 5 30.08 33.38 -53.68
CA LEU A 5 29.31 32.22 -53.27
C LEU A 5 30.17 31.04 -52.75
N SER A 6 31.47 31.01 -53.06
CA SER A 6 32.36 29.96 -52.62
C SER A 6 32.85 30.16 -51.17
N THR A 7 32.92 31.36 -50.67
CA THR A 7 33.42 31.66 -49.31
C THR A 7 32.36 31.46 -48.22
N ARG A 8 31.07 31.52 -48.55
CA ARG A 8 30.00 31.26 -47.57
C ARG A 8 29.72 29.77 -47.34
N LEU A 9 29.96 28.92 -48.31
CA LEU A 9 29.82 27.45 -48.19
C LEU A 9 30.97 26.80 -47.42
N ALA A 10 32.19 27.39 -47.52
CA ALA A 10 33.34 26.87 -46.75
C ALA A 10 33.26 27.24 -45.25
N VAL A 11 32.68 28.39 -44.87
CA VAL A 11 32.51 28.77 -43.46
C VAL A 11 31.36 28.03 -42.80
N GLN A 12 30.31 27.66 -43.53
CA GLN A 12 29.21 26.84 -42.97
C GLN A 12 29.60 25.36 -42.84
N ALA A 13 30.51 24.83 -43.65
CA ALA A 13 31.02 23.48 -43.53
C ALA A 13 32.00 23.32 -42.33
N ILE A 14 32.73 24.36 -41.98
CA ILE A 14 33.67 24.36 -40.84
C ILE A 14 32.89 24.47 -39.51
N PHE A 15 31.80 25.23 -39.44
CA PHE A 15 30.95 25.29 -38.25
C PHE A 15 30.11 24.01 -38.03
N ALA A 16 29.71 23.31 -39.10
CA ALA A 16 29.03 22.04 -39.00
C ALA A 16 29.93 20.88 -38.53
N ILE A 17 31.23 20.95 -38.82
CA ILE A 17 32.21 19.94 -38.37
C ILE A 17 32.59 20.15 -36.90
N PHE A 18 32.62 21.37 -36.37
CA PHE A 18 32.84 21.60 -34.94
C PHE A 18 31.62 21.35 -34.06
N ALA A 19 30.38 21.49 -34.57
CA ALA A 19 29.19 21.13 -33.84
C ALA A 19 28.93 19.61 -33.82
N ALA A 20 29.41 18.86 -34.84
CA ALA A 20 29.33 17.40 -34.86
C ALA A 20 30.46 16.70 -34.08
N ALA A 21 31.57 17.36 -33.80
CA ALA A 21 32.67 16.81 -33.00
C ALA A 21 32.42 16.91 -31.47
N GLY A 22 31.47 17.76 -31.03
CA GLY A 22 31.08 17.92 -29.62
C GLY A 22 30.07 16.90 -29.11
N LEU A 23 29.40 16.12 -29.99
CA LEU A 23 28.35 15.17 -29.63
C LEU A 23 28.74 13.67 -29.82
N SER A 24 29.97 13.39 -30.22
CA SER A 24 30.37 12.01 -30.56
C SER A 24 31.31 11.33 -29.54
N ALA A 25 31.48 11.87 -28.35
CA ALA A 25 32.43 11.33 -27.37
C ALA A 25 31.75 10.66 -26.16
N SER A 26 30.58 10.09 -26.30
CA SER A 26 29.89 9.42 -25.17
C SER A 26 29.44 7.99 -25.43
N ALA A 27 30.07 7.29 -26.31
CA ALA A 27 29.73 5.88 -26.50
C ALA A 27 31.01 5.08 -26.68
N ILE A 28 31.66 4.71 -25.56
CA ILE A 28 32.57 3.53 -25.53
C ILE A 28 33.08 3.32 -24.11
N ALA A 29 33.11 2.05 -23.73
CA ALA A 29 33.73 1.44 -22.56
C ALA A 29 33.06 1.75 -21.23
N GLN A 30 32.91 0.70 -20.46
CA GLN A 30 32.82 0.72 -19.02
C GLN A 30 33.98 1.56 -18.51
N GLU A 31 33.77 2.88 -18.29
CA GLU A 31 34.82 3.77 -17.79
C GLU A 31 35.22 3.26 -16.40
N LYS A 32 36.45 2.77 -16.30
CA LYS A 32 37.05 2.31 -15.05
C LYS A 32 37.26 3.45 -14.04
N GLY A 33 36.80 4.67 -14.33
CA GLY A 33 37.00 5.86 -13.55
C GLY A 33 35.73 6.64 -13.21
N TRP A 34 35.88 7.70 -12.47
CA TRP A 34 34.85 8.70 -12.22
C TRP A 34 34.80 9.67 -13.40
N ARG A 35 33.56 10.00 -13.85
CA ARG A 35 33.39 11.01 -14.91
C ARG A 35 33.76 12.39 -14.37
N PRO A 36 34.40 13.25 -15.17
CA PRO A 36 34.65 14.64 -14.78
C PRO A 36 33.35 15.35 -14.35
N ILE A 37 33.45 16.22 -13.36
CA ILE A 37 32.37 17.10 -12.96
C ILE A 37 32.47 18.39 -13.75
N ALA A 38 31.38 18.79 -14.41
CA ALA A 38 31.35 20.06 -15.11
C ALA A 38 31.42 21.22 -14.10
N PRO A 39 32.22 22.27 -14.37
CA PRO A 39 32.30 23.44 -13.48
C PRO A 39 30.93 24.05 -13.17
N ALA A 40 30.03 24.08 -14.14
CA ALA A 40 28.66 24.56 -13.95
C ALA A 40 27.85 23.74 -12.91
N ASP A 41 28.07 22.42 -12.85
CA ASP A 41 27.41 21.58 -11.85
C ASP A 41 27.97 21.83 -10.45
N LEU A 42 29.29 22.04 -10.35
CA LEU A 42 29.94 22.34 -9.08
C LEU A 42 29.52 23.70 -8.53
N GLN A 43 29.32 24.69 -9.40
CA GLN A 43 28.95 26.07 -9.05
C GLN A 43 27.43 26.25 -8.89
N ALA A 44 26.61 25.28 -9.28
CA ALA A 44 25.14 25.38 -9.18
C ALA A 44 24.72 25.56 -7.72
N THR A 45 23.89 26.57 -7.47
CA THR A 45 23.35 26.91 -6.14
C THR A 45 21.86 26.56 -5.97
N GLU A 46 21.19 26.18 -7.07
CA GLU A 46 19.77 25.82 -7.09
C GLU A 46 19.52 24.64 -8.03
N ALA A 47 18.54 23.81 -7.73
CA ALA A 47 18.11 22.73 -8.58
C ALA A 47 17.50 23.25 -9.89
N THR A 48 17.76 22.55 -10.97
CA THR A 48 17.32 22.91 -12.31
C THR A 48 15.92 22.39 -12.62
N VAL A 49 15.59 21.18 -12.16
CA VAL A 49 14.32 20.51 -12.47
C VAL A 49 13.19 21.01 -11.57
N GLU A 50 13.46 21.08 -10.27
CA GLU A 50 12.52 21.60 -9.29
C GLU A 50 13.20 22.65 -8.42
N LYS A 51 12.85 23.93 -8.63
CA LYS A 51 13.37 25.03 -7.81
C LYS A 51 13.06 24.79 -6.33
N GLY A 52 14.10 25.04 -5.49
CA GLY A 52 14.00 24.84 -4.06
C GLY A 52 14.07 23.37 -3.60
N ALA A 53 14.42 22.43 -4.49
CA ALA A 53 14.70 21.06 -4.07
C ALA A 53 15.97 20.99 -3.21
N ASP A 54 15.95 20.15 -2.18
CA ASP A 54 17.07 19.98 -1.24
C ASP A 54 18.32 19.34 -1.89
N ALA A 55 18.08 18.48 -2.89
CA ALA A 55 19.12 17.84 -3.72
C ALA A 55 18.55 17.53 -5.11
N GLU A 56 19.40 17.32 -6.11
CA GLU A 56 19.04 16.97 -7.47
C GLU A 56 20.05 15.99 -8.06
N ALA A 57 19.57 14.89 -8.65
CA ALA A 57 20.43 14.01 -9.41
C ALA A 57 20.79 14.66 -10.75
N ILE A 58 22.08 14.91 -10.96
CA ILE A 58 22.60 15.40 -12.24
C ILE A 58 22.43 14.34 -13.31
N PHE A 59 22.75 13.08 -12.95
CA PHE A 59 22.40 11.92 -13.76
C PHE A 59 22.19 10.68 -12.89
N TRP A 60 21.40 9.76 -13.42
CA TRP A 60 21.14 8.42 -12.89
C TRP A 60 21.25 7.42 -14.04
N GLU A 61 22.32 6.64 -14.08
CA GLU A 61 22.56 5.69 -15.16
C GLU A 61 22.61 4.27 -14.62
N VAL A 62 21.88 3.37 -15.29
CA VAL A 62 21.89 1.95 -14.97
C VAL A 62 22.12 1.14 -16.25
N ARG A 63 23.15 0.28 -16.23
CA ARG A 63 23.43 -0.67 -17.32
C ARG A 63 23.08 -2.06 -16.88
N VAL A 64 22.04 -2.61 -17.49
CA VAL A 64 21.52 -3.95 -17.25
C VAL A 64 22.12 -4.91 -18.26
N ASP A 65 22.90 -5.87 -17.79
CA ASP A 65 23.41 -6.98 -18.63
C ASP A 65 22.66 -8.27 -18.26
N ASP A 66 21.70 -8.64 -19.08
CA ASP A 66 20.91 -9.86 -18.98
C ASP A 66 21.29 -10.88 -20.04
N SER A 67 22.43 -10.68 -20.70
CA SER A 67 22.89 -11.57 -21.77
C SER A 67 23.33 -12.96 -21.28
N ASN A 68 23.53 -13.13 -19.96
CA ASN A 68 23.94 -14.38 -19.34
C ASN A 68 22.78 -15.06 -18.62
N SER A 69 22.49 -16.33 -18.91
CA SER A 69 21.40 -17.09 -18.30
C SER A 69 21.58 -17.39 -16.79
N SER A 70 22.80 -17.27 -16.27
CA SER A 70 23.10 -17.61 -14.87
C SER A 70 23.09 -16.41 -13.92
N GLU A 71 23.18 -15.19 -14.44
CA GLU A 71 23.24 -13.98 -13.61
C GLU A 71 22.66 -12.79 -14.36
N LEU A 72 21.82 -12.02 -13.69
CA LEU A 72 21.40 -10.68 -14.10
C LEU A 72 22.27 -9.67 -13.38
N ALA A 73 22.94 -8.78 -14.13
CA ALA A 73 23.82 -7.77 -13.56
C ALA A 73 23.34 -6.35 -13.89
N LEU A 74 23.19 -5.51 -12.87
CA LEU A 74 22.88 -4.10 -13.01
C LEU A 74 24.06 -3.27 -12.50
N ASN A 75 24.64 -2.45 -13.36
CA ASN A 75 25.70 -1.51 -12.99
C ASN A 75 25.09 -0.13 -12.84
N HIS A 76 25.12 0.39 -11.63
CA HIS A 76 24.56 1.70 -11.26
C HIS A 76 25.67 2.74 -11.19
N TYR A 77 25.40 3.95 -11.71
CA TYR A 77 26.21 5.12 -11.53
C TYR A 77 25.31 6.35 -11.34
N VAL A 78 25.40 6.96 -10.18
CA VAL A 78 24.53 8.07 -9.77
C VAL A 78 25.41 9.24 -9.32
N ARG A 79 25.01 10.47 -9.69
CA ARG A 79 25.62 11.73 -9.27
C ARG A 79 24.54 12.68 -8.79
N ILE A 80 24.64 13.15 -7.54
CA ILE A 80 23.66 14.02 -6.89
C ILE A 80 24.34 15.27 -6.36
N LYS A 81 23.76 16.44 -6.63
CA LYS A 81 24.13 17.74 -6.08
C LYS A 81 23.27 18.05 -4.86
N ILE A 82 23.89 18.52 -3.79
CA ILE A 82 23.24 18.91 -2.52
C ILE A 82 23.09 20.43 -2.49
N PHE A 83 21.89 20.93 -2.16
CA PHE A 83 21.62 22.37 -2.19
C PHE A 83 21.31 22.96 -0.81
N THR A 84 20.80 22.18 0.14
CA THR A 84 20.37 22.65 1.47
C THR A 84 20.96 21.80 2.60
N ASP A 85 20.88 22.31 3.84
CA ASP A 85 21.23 21.53 5.04
C ASP A 85 20.37 20.28 5.17
N LYS A 86 19.09 20.36 4.84
CA LYS A 86 18.21 19.20 4.82
C LYS A 86 18.67 18.16 3.81
N GLY A 87 19.04 18.57 2.59
CA GLY A 87 19.62 17.68 1.59
C GLY A 87 20.93 17.04 2.06
N ARG A 88 21.81 17.80 2.74
CA ARG A 88 23.02 17.25 3.35
C ARG A 88 22.67 16.17 4.39
N ASP A 89 21.71 16.42 5.27
CA ASP A 89 21.35 15.49 6.34
C ASP A 89 20.65 14.23 5.78
N ASP A 90 19.77 14.39 4.79
CA ASP A 90 19.08 13.27 4.11
C ASP A 90 20.07 12.36 3.36
N PHE A 91 21.15 12.93 2.78
CA PHE A 91 22.15 12.19 2.02
C PHE A 91 23.47 11.92 2.77
N ALA A 92 23.60 12.32 4.04
CA ALA A 92 24.77 11.99 4.86
C ALA A 92 25.05 10.49 4.91
N ARG A 93 23.99 9.69 4.81
CA ARG A 93 24.03 8.24 4.66
C ARG A 93 23.11 7.78 3.55
N HIS A 94 23.61 6.91 2.68
CA HIS A 94 22.82 6.28 1.63
C HIS A 94 22.83 4.76 1.78
N ASP A 95 21.65 4.14 1.71
CA ASP A 95 21.46 2.70 1.86
C ASP A 95 21.18 2.04 0.49
N VAL A 96 22.07 1.17 0.05
CA VAL A 96 21.84 0.31 -1.11
C VAL A 96 21.19 -0.98 -0.62
N ALA A 97 19.85 -1.03 -0.72
CA ALA A 97 19.06 -2.16 -0.24
C ALA A 97 19.13 -3.38 -1.19
N PHE A 98 19.09 -4.59 -0.63
CA PHE A 98 19.06 -5.84 -1.39
C PHE A 98 18.40 -6.97 -0.59
N THR A 99 17.86 -7.97 -1.30
CA THR A 99 17.18 -9.13 -0.73
C THR A 99 18.01 -10.41 -0.87
N LYS A 100 17.50 -11.52 -0.34
CA LYS A 100 18.12 -12.85 -0.54
C LYS A 100 18.18 -13.19 -2.03
N GLY A 101 19.33 -13.67 -2.49
CA GLY A 101 19.60 -13.95 -3.92
C GLY A 101 20.19 -12.79 -4.69
N THR A 102 20.25 -11.59 -4.08
CA THR A 102 20.92 -10.41 -4.65
C THR A 102 22.21 -10.13 -3.91
N LYS A 103 23.25 -9.70 -4.64
CA LYS A 103 24.58 -9.33 -4.10
C LYS A 103 24.97 -7.95 -4.62
N ILE A 104 25.43 -7.07 -3.73
CA ILE A 104 26.00 -5.77 -4.09
C ILE A 104 27.51 -5.90 -4.10
N ARG A 105 28.14 -5.66 -5.28
CA ARG A 105 29.58 -5.75 -5.50
C ARG A 105 30.15 -4.42 -5.97
N ASN A 106 31.45 -4.23 -5.80
CA ASN A 106 32.20 -3.06 -6.31
C ASN A 106 31.53 -1.73 -5.95
N LEU A 107 31.07 -1.61 -4.70
CA LEU A 107 30.52 -0.38 -4.20
C LEU A 107 31.65 0.62 -3.95
N GLU A 108 31.62 1.74 -4.66
CA GLU A 108 32.53 2.87 -4.58
C GLU A 108 31.71 4.14 -4.45
N ALA A 109 32.17 5.06 -3.63
CA ALA A 109 31.53 6.36 -3.48
C ALA A 109 32.55 7.46 -3.22
N ARG A 110 32.23 8.71 -3.59
CA ARG A 110 32.99 9.89 -3.29
C ARG A 110 32.13 11.13 -3.06
N VAL A 111 32.72 12.09 -2.41
CA VAL A 111 32.20 13.46 -2.25
C VAL A 111 33.17 14.41 -2.95
N THR A 112 32.63 15.30 -3.77
CA THR A 112 33.36 16.47 -4.27
C THR A 112 32.77 17.72 -3.65
N ARG A 113 33.57 18.46 -2.88
CA ARG A 113 33.13 19.69 -2.19
C ARG A 113 33.08 20.88 -3.14
N PRO A 114 32.45 22.00 -2.77
CA PRO A 114 32.34 23.19 -3.62
C PRO A 114 33.72 23.76 -4.07
N ASP A 115 34.78 23.56 -3.28
CA ASP A 115 36.14 23.96 -3.61
C ASP A 115 36.84 23.00 -4.59
N GLY A 116 36.18 21.93 -5.01
CA GLY A 116 36.71 20.90 -5.89
C GLY A 116 37.49 19.79 -5.18
N THR A 117 37.62 19.85 -3.85
CA THR A 117 38.30 18.79 -3.08
C THR A 117 37.50 17.51 -3.08
N GLU A 118 38.14 16.39 -3.40
CA GLU A 118 37.53 15.07 -3.43
C GLU A 118 37.83 14.26 -2.16
N SER A 119 36.85 13.57 -1.63
CA SER A 119 36.96 12.62 -0.52
C SER A 119 36.31 11.30 -0.92
N PHE A 120 37.08 10.21 -0.86
CA PHE A 120 36.57 8.88 -1.19
C PHE A 120 36.09 8.16 0.07
N VAL A 121 34.99 7.39 -0.07
CA VAL A 121 34.52 6.53 1.01
C VAL A 121 35.44 5.32 1.12
N ASP A 122 35.99 5.07 2.31
CA ASP A 122 36.79 3.86 2.55
C ASP A 122 35.83 2.62 2.54
N LYS A 123 36.35 1.50 2.04
CA LYS A 123 35.57 0.25 2.03
C LYS A 123 35.18 -0.24 3.43
N ASN A 124 35.95 0.13 4.44
CA ASN A 124 35.69 -0.18 5.83
C ASN A 124 34.55 0.67 6.42
N ASP A 125 34.20 1.80 5.79
CA ASP A 125 33.09 2.68 6.18
C ASP A 125 31.75 2.26 5.52
N VAL A 126 31.76 1.20 4.70
CA VAL A 126 30.57 0.61 4.14
C VAL A 126 30.09 -0.53 5.03
N HIS A 127 29.00 -0.31 5.76
CA HIS A 127 28.48 -1.29 6.71
C HIS A 127 27.26 -2.01 6.15
N GLU A 128 27.20 -3.33 6.36
CA GLU A 128 26.00 -4.10 6.03
C GLU A 128 25.11 -4.20 7.26
N ARG A 129 23.80 -3.89 7.09
CA ARG A 129 22.80 -3.94 8.15
C ARG A 129 21.46 -4.51 7.68
N ASP A 130 20.68 -5.02 8.61
CA ASP A 130 19.31 -5.44 8.35
C ASP A 130 18.38 -4.22 8.40
N LEU A 131 17.62 -3.99 7.33
CA LEU A 131 16.57 -2.96 7.27
C LEU A 131 15.24 -3.51 7.75
N VAL A 132 14.87 -4.72 7.28
CA VAL A 132 13.65 -5.42 7.64
C VAL A 132 13.96 -6.87 7.91
N LYS A 133 13.44 -7.40 9.00
CA LYS A 133 13.49 -8.82 9.34
C LYS A 133 12.10 -9.25 9.79
N ALA A 134 11.41 -9.99 8.95
CA ALA A 134 10.11 -10.60 9.23
C ALA A 134 10.18 -12.10 8.91
N SER A 135 9.21 -12.88 9.39
CA SER A 135 9.18 -14.32 9.14
C SER A 135 9.29 -14.65 7.65
N GLY A 136 10.42 -15.24 7.25
CA GLY A 136 10.70 -15.64 5.87
C GLY A 136 11.15 -14.54 4.91
N PHE A 137 11.18 -13.28 5.32
CA PHE A 137 11.60 -12.15 4.49
C PHE A 137 12.65 -11.29 5.20
N LYS A 138 13.75 -11.01 4.51
CA LYS A 138 14.86 -10.21 5.02
C LYS A 138 15.35 -9.24 3.96
N VAL A 139 15.33 -7.94 4.26
CA VAL A 139 15.97 -6.89 3.46
C VAL A 139 17.21 -6.42 4.19
N ARG A 140 18.34 -6.40 3.49
CA ARG A 140 19.61 -5.86 3.96
C ARG A 140 19.98 -4.62 3.17
N ALA A 141 20.88 -3.80 3.70
CA ALA A 141 21.49 -2.71 2.97
C ALA A 141 22.98 -2.67 3.19
N LYS A 142 23.71 -2.22 2.16
CA LYS A 142 25.05 -1.65 2.32
C LYS A 142 24.89 -0.15 2.51
N SER A 143 25.23 0.34 3.70
CA SER A 143 25.12 1.75 4.08
C SER A 143 26.43 2.45 3.79
N ILE A 144 26.38 3.53 3.03
CA ILE A 144 27.48 4.42 2.70
C ILE A 144 27.36 5.67 3.58
N ALA A 145 28.37 5.99 4.38
CA ALA A 145 28.49 7.28 5.04
C ALA A 145 29.37 8.19 4.19
N PHE A 146 28.85 9.34 3.75
CA PHE A 146 29.62 10.28 2.94
C PHE A 146 30.47 11.21 3.82
N PRO A 147 31.82 11.15 3.73
CA PRO A 147 32.70 11.94 4.58
C PRO A 147 32.66 13.41 4.16
N ASN A 148 32.70 14.31 5.16
CA ASN A 148 32.82 15.77 4.95
C ASN A 148 31.77 16.35 3.98
N LEU A 149 30.55 15.82 3.99
CA LEU A 149 29.45 16.30 3.17
C LEU A 149 28.97 17.67 3.69
N GLU A 150 28.94 18.66 2.80
CA GLU A 150 28.44 20.01 3.08
C GLU A 150 27.48 20.50 2.00
N VAL A 151 26.76 21.57 2.27
CA VAL A 151 25.90 22.23 1.28
C VAL A 151 26.75 22.65 0.07
N GLY A 152 26.29 22.38 -1.13
CA GLY A 152 27.03 22.62 -2.37
C GLY A 152 27.92 21.45 -2.82
N SER A 153 28.07 20.38 -2.03
CA SER A 153 28.80 19.18 -2.45
C SER A 153 28.08 18.41 -3.53
N ILE A 154 28.84 17.61 -4.26
CA ILE A 154 28.34 16.59 -5.19
C ILE A 154 28.73 15.22 -4.63
N ILE A 155 27.78 14.33 -4.44
CA ILE A 155 28.02 12.93 -4.12
C ILE A 155 27.92 12.08 -5.37
N GLU A 156 28.76 11.05 -5.44
CA GLU A 156 28.72 10.05 -6.49
C GLU A 156 28.88 8.67 -5.88
N TYR A 157 28.11 7.71 -6.41
CA TYR A 157 28.29 6.31 -6.06
C TYR A 157 28.07 5.40 -7.26
N LYS A 158 28.82 4.30 -7.25
CA LYS A 158 28.74 3.23 -8.26
C LYS A 158 28.70 1.89 -7.56
N TYR A 159 27.89 0.99 -8.07
CA TYR A 159 27.89 -0.40 -7.61
C TYR A 159 27.38 -1.35 -8.69
N ARG A 160 27.70 -2.61 -8.53
CA ARG A 160 27.16 -3.70 -9.34
C ARG A 160 26.21 -4.52 -8.47
N GLU A 161 24.95 -4.54 -8.84
CA GLU A 161 23.95 -5.45 -8.32
C GLU A 161 23.95 -6.72 -9.17
N VAL A 162 23.99 -7.88 -8.52
CA VAL A 162 23.99 -9.19 -9.17
C VAL A 162 22.86 -10.02 -8.57
N VAL A 163 21.95 -10.45 -9.41
CA VAL A 163 20.84 -11.35 -9.06
C VAL A 163 21.19 -12.74 -9.53
N ASP A 164 21.31 -13.69 -8.60
CA ASP A 164 21.56 -15.10 -8.91
C ASP A 164 20.30 -15.70 -9.56
N ASN A 165 20.46 -16.49 -10.62
CA ASN A 165 19.41 -17.07 -11.44
C ASN A 165 18.56 -15.97 -12.11
N ALA A 166 19.00 -15.55 -13.28
CA ALA A 166 18.42 -14.47 -14.08
C ALA A 166 16.90 -14.36 -13.95
N ALA A 167 16.46 -13.22 -13.47
CA ALA A 167 15.03 -12.96 -13.30
C ALA A 167 14.36 -12.97 -14.67
N ALA A 168 13.26 -13.72 -14.80
CA ALA A 168 12.45 -13.71 -16.02
C ALA A 168 11.76 -12.34 -16.23
N ASN A 169 11.88 -11.42 -15.27
CA ASN A 169 11.30 -10.08 -15.33
C ASN A 169 12.08 -9.09 -14.45
N MET A 170 11.97 -7.79 -14.76
CA MET A 170 12.58 -6.71 -13.98
C MET A 170 11.74 -5.44 -14.04
N ARG A 171 11.85 -4.62 -13.00
CA ARG A 171 11.29 -3.26 -12.95
C ARG A 171 12.41 -2.23 -13.06
N LEU A 172 12.29 -1.28 -13.96
CA LEU A 172 13.24 -0.19 -14.16
C LEU A 172 12.58 1.12 -13.79
N MET A 173 12.97 1.69 -12.65
CA MET A 173 12.37 2.90 -12.09
C MET A 173 12.99 4.16 -12.68
N PHE A 174 12.19 4.97 -13.36
CA PHE A 174 12.65 6.22 -13.99
C PHE A 174 12.36 7.46 -13.13
N GLN A 175 11.61 7.32 -12.05
CA GLN A 175 11.32 8.40 -11.13
C GLN A 175 11.72 8.00 -9.71
N HIS A 176 12.46 8.87 -9.02
CA HIS A 176 12.97 8.69 -7.66
C HIS A 176 12.53 9.84 -6.75
N GLU A 177 12.90 9.77 -5.48
CA GLU A 177 12.53 10.76 -4.46
C GLU A 177 13.25 12.10 -4.61
N VAL A 178 14.22 12.18 -5.51
CA VAL A 178 14.89 13.41 -5.90
C VAL A 178 14.57 13.76 -7.35
N PRO A 179 14.50 15.05 -7.72
CA PRO A 179 14.41 15.44 -9.12
C PRO A 179 15.69 15.02 -9.86
N ILE A 180 15.54 14.63 -11.14
CA ILE A 180 16.63 14.09 -11.95
C ILE A 180 16.72 14.84 -13.26
N ARG A 181 17.89 15.43 -13.56
CA ARG A 181 18.11 16.10 -14.87
C ARG A 181 18.13 15.09 -16.01
N HIS A 182 18.80 13.96 -15.82
CA HIS A 182 18.92 12.92 -16.84
C HIS A 182 18.97 11.54 -16.20
N ILE A 183 18.05 10.66 -16.59
CA ILE A 183 18.05 9.24 -16.21
C ILE A 183 18.06 8.38 -17.45
N ALA A 184 18.91 7.34 -17.46
CA ALA A 184 19.03 6.41 -18.58
C ALA A 184 19.22 4.97 -18.11
N TYR A 185 18.46 4.08 -18.72
CA TYR A 185 18.67 2.65 -18.64
C TYR A 185 19.15 2.10 -19.97
N TYR A 186 20.21 1.32 -19.90
CA TYR A 186 20.75 0.56 -21.03
C TYR A 186 20.52 -0.92 -20.72
N VAL A 187 19.75 -1.61 -21.54
CA VAL A 187 19.43 -3.04 -21.35
C VAL A 187 20.05 -3.84 -22.48
N LYS A 188 20.94 -4.76 -22.13
CA LYS A 188 21.44 -5.78 -23.04
C LYS A 188 20.63 -7.06 -22.79
N PRO A 189 19.68 -7.40 -23.69
CA PRO A 189 18.75 -8.47 -23.45
C PRO A 189 19.41 -9.85 -23.51
N PHE A 190 18.73 -10.82 -22.92
CA PHE A 190 19.08 -12.23 -23.06
C PHE A 190 19.14 -12.65 -24.53
N SER A 191 20.16 -13.39 -24.89
CA SER A 191 20.44 -13.81 -26.30
C SER A 191 19.71 -15.07 -26.70
N GLY A 192 18.71 -15.51 -25.96
CA GLY A 192 17.89 -16.71 -26.27
C GLY A 192 16.83 -16.48 -27.36
N THR A 193 15.97 -17.47 -27.53
CA THR A 193 14.87 -17.44 -28.51
C THR A 193 13.70 -16.57 -28.10
N ASN A 194 13.66 -16.10 -26.84
CA ASN A 194 12.58 -15.31 -26.31
C ASN A 194 12.76 -13.83 -26.64
N ALA A 195 11.70 -13.18 -27.07
CA ALA A 195 11.69 -11.75 -27.31
C ALA A 195 11.60 -10.98 -25.97
N MET A 196 12.41 -9.92 -25.84
CA MET A 196 12.25 -8.95 -24.75
C MET A 196 11.01 -8.09 -25.01
N VAL A 197 10.14 -8.02 -24.04
CA VAL A 197 8.98 -7.12 -24.02
C VAL A 197 9.18 -6.09 -22.92
N ALA A 198 9.00 -4.81 -23.25
CA ALA A 198 9.08 -3.69 -22.32
C ALA A 198 7.73 -2.97 -22.27
N ILE A 199 7.07 -3.01 -21.12
CA ILE A 199 5.77 -2.35 -20.86
C ILE A 199 6.03 -1.05 -20.10
N PRO A 200 5.66 0.11 -20.68
CA PRO A 200 5.81 1.42 -20.03
C PRO A 200 4.66 1.70 -19.06
N PHE A 201 4.98 2.27 -17.91
CA PHE A 201 4.02 2.86 -16.97
C PHE A 201 4.37 4.32 -16.74
N ASN A 202 3.46 5.24 -17.05
CA ASN A 202 3.64 6.70 -16.92
C ASN A 202 4.92 7.25 -17.60
N MET A 203 5.34 6.61 -18.71
CA MET A 203 6.56 6.96 -19.44
C MET A 203 6.33 7.94 -20.60
N GLY A 204 5.07 8.33 -20.86
CA GLY A 204 4.74 9.16 -22.01
C GLY A 204 5.16 8.50 -23.33
N SER A 205 5.90 9.20 -24.18
CA SER A 205 6.41 8.71 -25.47
C SER A 205 7.80 8.08 -25.39
N VAL A 206 8.38 7.95 -24.20
CA VAL A 206 9.72 7.34 -24.04
C VAL A 206 9.68 5.85 -24.35
N GLY A 207 10.58 5.38 -25.18
CA GLY A 207 10.70 4.00 -25.59
C GLY A 207 12.17 3.54 -25.61
N PHE A 208 12.37 2.21 -25.65
CA PHE A 208 13.70 1.63 -25.83
C PHE A 208 14.14 1.71 -27.28
N VAL A 209 15.30 2.34 -27.53
CA VAL A 209 15.92 2.45 -28.83
C VAL A 209 17.19 1.61 -28.85
N LYS A 210 17.41 0.86 -29.93
CA LYS A 210 18.61 0.03 -30.10
C LYS A 210 19.85 0.91 -30.17
N ASP A 211 20.86 0.63 -29.35
CA ASP A 211 22.17 1.29 -29.32
C ASP A 211 23.23 0.45 -30.04
N LYS A 212 24.40 1.07 -30.38
CA LYS A 212 25.46 0.48 -31.19
C LYS A 212 26.10 -0.79 -30.61
N ASN A 213 26.08 -0.94 -29.28
CA ASN A 213 26.77 -2.04 -28.57
C ASN A 213 25.84 -3.21 -28.20
N GLY A 214 24.70 -3.37 -28.86
CA GLY A 214 23.73 -4.42 -28.56
C GLY A 214 22.85 -4.11 -27.32
N PHE A 215 23.01 -2.93 -26.74
CA PHE A 215 22.09 -2.43 -25.73
C PHE A 215 20.86 -1.79 -26.36
N HIS A 216 19.77 -1.78 -25.60
CA HIS A 216 18.61 -0.95 -25.88
C HIS A 216 18.58 0.14 -24.81
N LYS A 217 18.46 1.39 -25.21
CA LYS A 217 18.47 2.57 -24.32
C LYS A 217 17.10 3.18 -24.23
N ALA A 218 16.66 3.49 -22.99
CA ALA A 218 15.55 4.40 -22.72
C ALA A 218 16.06 5.50 -21.78
N GLU A 219 15.64 6.74 -22.02
CA GLU A 219 16.09 7.88 -21.23
C GLU A 219 14.99 8.92 -21.03
N MET A 220 15.02 9.59 -19.91
CA MET A 220 14.18 10.74 -19.59
C MET A 220 15.05 11.91 -19.10
N THR A 221 14.59 13.12 -19.34
CA THR A 221 15.20 14.35 -18.83
C THR A 221 14.19 15.14 -18.03
N ASN A 222 14.69 15.94 -17.07
CA ASN A 222 13.85 16.81 -16.23
C ASN A 222 12.72 16.05 -15.53
N VAL A 223 13.06 14.93 -14.90
CA VAL A 223 12.12 14.10 -14.18
C VAL A 223 11.87 14.68 -12.80
N PRO A 224 10.64 15.07 -12.46
CA PRO A 224 10.35 15.60 -11.14
C PRO A 224 10.46 14.51 -10.07
N ALA A 225 10.74 14.92 -8.84
CA ALA A 225 10.78 14.00 -7.71
C ALA A 225 9.41 13.31 -7.50
N PHE A 226 9.47 12.06 -7.12
CA PHE A 226 8.32 11.38 -6.54
C PHE A 226 8.19 11.80 -5.08
N ARG A 227 7.00 12.23 -4.69
CA ARG A 227 6.66 12.50 -3.29
C ARG A 227 5.36 11.82 -2.96
N GLU A 228 5.39 10.99 -1.94
CA GLU A 228 4.20 10.33 -1.44
C GLU A 228 3.23 11.37 -0.87
N GLU A 229 1.96 11.24 -1.20
CA GLU A 229 0.87 12.06 -0.68
C GLU A 229 -0.11 11.19 0.13
N PRO A 230 -0.63 11.67 1.26
CA PRO A 230 -1.60 10.92 2.05
C PRO A 230 -2.79 10.47 1.20
N SER A 231 -3.14 9.18 1.30
CA SER A 231 -4.26 8.58 0.54
C SER A 231 -4.15 8.80 -0.98
N MET A 232 -2.97 8.66 -1.56
CA MET A 232 -2.80 8.66 -3.03
C MET A 232 -3.05 7.25 -3.61
N LEU A 233 -3.11 7.16 -4.92
CA LEU A 233 -3.08 5.90 -5.65
C LEU A 233 -1.82 5.08 -5.29
N PRO A 234 -1.84 3.76 -5.48
CA PRO A 234 -0.64 2.95 -5.35
C PRO A 234 0.55 3.53 -6.13
N GLU A 235 1.74 3.40 -5.59
CA GLU A 235 2.96 3.99 -6.16
C GLU A 235 3.19 3.56 -7.61
N ASP A 236 3.02 2.27 -7.90
CA ASP A 236 3.19 1.72 -9.25
C ASP A 236 2.18 2.30 -10.28
N GLN A 237 1.05 2.87 -9.81
CA GLN A 237 0.08 3.56 -10.68
C GLN A 237 0.53 4.95 -11.12
N VAL A 238 1.42 5.59 -10.37
CA VAL A 238 1.73 7.02 -10.53
C VAL A 238 3.20 7.30 -10.87
N ARG A 239 4.14 6.44 -10.50
CA ARG A 239 5.56 6.58 -10.85
C ARG A 239 5.81 6.21 -12.31
N SER A 240 6.90 6.74 -12.86
CA SER A 240 7.38 6.40 -14.20
C SER A 240 8.33 5.21 -14.12
N TRP A 241 7.99 4.11 -14.78
CA TRP A 241 8.79 2.89 -14.78
C TRP A 241 8.50 1.99 -15.96
N TYR A 242 9.42 1.02 -16.22
CA TYR A 242 9.23 -0.06 -17.17
C TYR A 242 9.14 -1.41 -16.46
N TYR A 243 8.25 -2.27 -16.96
CA TYR A 243 8.27 -3.70 -16.69
C TYR A 243 8.86 -4.41 -17.89
N ILE A 244 9.96 -5.16 -17.68
CA ILE A 244 10.60 -5.94 -18.73
C ILE A 244 10.44 -7.42 -18.42
N TYR A 245 10.07 -8.20 -19.42
CA TYR A 245 10.01 -9.65 -19.35
C TYR A 245 10.35 -10.28 -20.70
N TYR A 246 10.57 -11.60 -20.72
CA TYR A 246 10.87 -12.36 -21.93
C TYR A 246 9.77 -13.34 -22.22
N THR A 247 9.40 -13.49 -23.50
CA THR A 247 8.39 -14.44 -23.96
C THR A 247 8.76 -15.07 -25.30
N SER A 248 8.49 -16.37 -25.42
CA SER A 248 8.56 -17.08 -26.69
C SER A 248 7.29 -16.94 -27.54
N GLN A 249 6.19 -16.45 -26.89
CA GLN A 249 4.89 -16.26 -27.51
C GLN A 249 4.45 -14.82 -27.32
N TYR A 250 4.82 -13.97 -28.29
CA TYR A 250 4.37 -12.58 -28.30
C TYR A 250 3.08 -12.46 -29.11
N GLU A 251 1.99 -12.16 -28.44
CA GLU A 251 0.70 -11.88 -29.07
C GLU A 251 0.53 -10.38 -29.22
N LYS A 252 0.34 -9.93 -30.47
CA LYS A 252 0.15 -8.48 -30.77
C LYS A 252 -1.18 -7.94 -30.23
N ASN A 253 -2.21 -8.81 -30.20
CA ASN A 253 -3.52 -8.48 -29.67
C ASN A 253 -3.62 -8.97 -28.23
N PRO A 254 -3.78 -8.09 -27.24
CA PRO A 254 -3.96 -8.48 -25.83
C PRO A 254 -5.10 -9.48 -25.60
N ASP A 255 -6.19 -9.37 -26.38
CA ASP A 255 -7.33 -10.29 -26.22
C ASP A 255 -6.99 -11.73 -26.58
N ASP A 256 -6.11 -11.96 -27.56
CA ASP A 256 -5.69 -13.32 -27.91
C ASP A 256 -4.83 -13.94 -26.80
N TYR A 257 -3.98 -13.12 -26.15
CA TYR A 257 -3.28 -13.53 -24.95
C TYR A 257 -4.25 -13.94 -23.84
N TRP A 258 -5.23 -13.08 -23.53
CA TRP A 258 -6.20 -13.35 -22.46
C TRP A 258 -7.11 -14.53 -22.77
N LYS A 259 -7.49 -14.77 -24.02
CA LYS A 259 -8.24 -15.96 -24.44
C LYS A 259 -7.45 -17.24 -24.17
N ARG A 260 -6.16 -17.25 -24.48
CA ARG A 260 -5.28 -18.39 -24.21
C ARG A 260 -5.16 -18.65 -22.71
N ILE A 261 -4.96 -17.59 -21.91
CA ILE A 261 -4.92 -17.70 -20.45
C ILE A 261 -6.27 -18.23 -19.92
N SER A 262 -7.40 -17.65 -20.37
CA SER A 262 -8.75 -18.07 -19.98
C SER A 262 -8.98 -19.56 -20.23
N LYS A 263 -8.60 -20.04 -21.41
CA LYS A 263 -8.71 -21.47 -21.76
C LYS A 263 -7.85 -22.34 -20.82
N ASN A 264 -6.63 -21.94 -20.53
CA ASN A 264 -5.77 -22.69 -19.60
C ASN A 264 -6.38 -22.75 -18.20
N VAL A 265 -6.91 -21.65 -17.68
CA VAL A 265 -7.60 -21.58 -16.39
C VAL A 265 -8.87 -22.44 -16.38
N TYR A 266 -9.60 -22.48 -17.49
CA TYR A 266 -10.77 -23.37 -17.63
C TYR A 266 -10.38 -24.84 -17.57
N ASP A 267 -9.32 -25.23 -18.28
CA ASP A 267 -8.84 -26.62 -18.27
C ASP A 267 -8.35 -27.03 -16.88
N LEU A 268 -7.69 -26.11 -16.15
CA LEU A 268 -7.36 -26.29 -14.73
C LEU A 268 -8.63 -26.46 -13.87
N SER A 269 -9.64 -25.63 -14.08
CA SER A 269 -10.92 -25.71 -13.33
C SER A 269 -11.58 -27.08 -13.49
N LYS A 270 -11.51 -27.69 -14.68
CA LYS A 270 -12.09 -29.04 -14.91
C LYS A 270 -11.41 -30.10 -14.06
N SER A 271 -10.10 -30.07 -13.93
CA SER A 271 -9.33 -31.07 -13.19
C SER A 271 -9.35 -30.84 -11.68
N HIS A 272 -9.07 -29.61 -11.25
CA HIS A 272 -8.89 -29.29 -9.83
C HIS A 272 -10.19 -29.17 -9.05
N LEU A 273 -11.29 -28.74 -9.70
CA LEU A 273 -12.60 -28.61 -9.06
C LEU A 273 -13.49 -29.85 -9.30
N LYS A 274 -12.91 -31.00 -9.68
CA LYS A 274 -13.68 -32.24 -9.86
C LYS A 274 -13.94 -32.89 -8.50
N PRO A 275 -15.21 -33.03 -8.05
CA PRO A 275 -15.51 -33.74 -6.82
C PRO A 275 -15.27 -35.25 -7.01
N ASN A 276 -14.82 -35.91 -5.95
CA ASN A 276 -14.85 -37.37 -5.82
C ASN A 276 -16.01 -37.76 -4.89
N LYS A 277 -16.24 -39.07 -4.74
CA LYS A 277 -17.33 -39.60 -3.91
C LYS A 277 -17.31 -39.10 -2.45
N GLU A 278 -16.13 -38.93 -1.88
CA GLU A 278 -15.98 -38.44 -0.51
C GLU A 278 -16.40 -36.97 -0.40
N VAL A 279 -15.98 -36.11 -1.35
CA VAL A 279 -16.41 -34.70 -1.44
C VAL A 279 -17.91 -34.60 -1.65
N GLU A 280 -18.51 -35.42 -2.54
CA GLU A 280 -19.95 -35.46 -2.79
C GLU A 280 -20.73 -35.85 -1.52
N THR A 281 -20.30 -36.91 -0.83
CA THR A 281 -21.00 -37.39 0.38
C THR A 281 -20.88 -36.38 1.51
N THR A 282 -19.69 -35.82 1.74
CA THR A 282 -19.46 -34.79 2.77
C THR A 282 -20.30 -33.54 2.49
N THR A 283 -20.35 -33.11 1.24
CA THR A 283 -21.15 -31.96 0.83
C THR A 283 -22.65 -32.22 1.07
N ALA A 284 -23.15 -33.37 0.63
CA ALA A 284 -24.57 -33.74 0.82
C ALA A 284 -24.95 -33.73 2.33
N THR A 285 -24.09 -34.26 3.20
CA THR A 285 -24.30 -34.26 4.65
C THR A 285 -24.28 -32.84 5.22
N LEU A 286 -23.31 -32.02 4.82
CA LEU A 286 -23.15 -30.63 5.28
C LEU A 286 -24.36 -29.76 4.93
N LEU A 287 -25.00 -30.04 3.78
CA LEU A 287 -26.06 -29.23 3.25
C LEU A 287 -27.48 -29.71 3.68
N GLN A 288 -27.61 -30.76 4.51
CA GLN A 288 -28.90 -31.20 5.01
C GLN A 288 -29.62 -30.07 5.74
N GLY A 289 -30.87 -29.80 5.32
CA GLY A 289 -31.69 -28.74 5.89
C GLY A 289 -31.34 -27.31 5.50
N ALA A 290 -30.37 -27.08 4.60
CA ALA A 290 -30.10 -25.76 4.08
C ALA A 290 -31.26 -25.25 3.20
N ALA A 291 -31.78 -24.05 3.53
CA ALA A 291 -33.02 -23.54 2.92
C ALA A 291 -32.76 -22.68 1.66
N SER A 292 -31.58 -22.14 1.48
CA SER A 292 -31.23 -21.23 0.38
C SER A 292 -29.88 -21.53 -0.23
N ASP A 293 -29.61 -21.02 -1.44
CA ASP A 293 -28.32 -21.11 -2.09
C ASP A 293 -27.24 -20.37 -1.29
N ASP A 294 -27.60 -19.26 -0.66
CA ASP A 294 -26.69 -18.48 0.17
C ASP A 294 -26.26 -19.28 1.41
N GLU A 295 -27.21 -19.89 2.12
CA GLU A 295 -26.89 -20.76 3.26
C GLU A 295 -26.06 -21.98 2.88
N LYS A 296 -26.30 -22.60 1.71
CA LYS A 296 -25.48 -23.72 1.22
C LYS A 296 -24.04 -23.28 1.00
N LEU A 297 -23.82 -22.17 0.30
CA LEU A 297 -22.51 -21.67 0.00
C LEU A 297 -21.77 -21.18 1.26
N GLU A 298 -22.48 -20.57 2.20
CA GLU A 298 -21.91 -20.15 3.48
C GLU A 298 -21.44 -21.36 4.31
N ARG A 299 -22.23 -22.42 4.38
CA ARG A 299 -21.85 -23.67 5.08
C ARG A 299 -20.58 -24.29 4.46
N ILE A 300 -20.50 -24.38 3.12
CA ILE A 300 -19.32 -24.88 2.44
C ILE A 300 -18.11 -23.97 2.70
N TYR A 301 -18.31 -22.65 2.62
CA TYR A 301 -17.26 -21.66 2.87
C TYR A 301 -16.67 -21.79 4.27
N ASN A 302 -17.53 -21.81 5.28
CA ASN A 302 -17.11 -21.93 6.68
C ASN A 302 -16.45 -23.29 6.94
N PHE A 303 -17.00 -24.38 6.41
CA PHE A 303 -16.39 -25.71 6.52
C PHE A 303 -14.96 -25.74 5.96
N THR A 304 -14.76 -25.27 4.72
CA THR A 304 -13.44 -25.31 4.10
C THR A 304 -12.44 -24.37 4.78
N LYS A 305 -12.91 -23.27 5.37
CA LYS A 305 -12.12 -22.29 6.08
C LYS A 305 -11.68 -22.76 7.47
N THR A 306 -12.56 -23.43 8.22
CA THR A 306 -12.30 -23.77 9.63
C THR A 306 -11.84 -25.21 9.83
N GLU A 307 -12.29 -26.16 8.99
CA GLU A 307 -11.99 -27.56 9.13
C GLU A 307 -10.71 -28.01 8.42
N ILE A 308 -10.14 -27.17 7.57
CA ILE A 308 -8.90 -27.45 6.83
C ILE A 308 -7.79 -26.55 7.33
N LYS A 309 -6.69 -27.13 7.83
CA LYS A 309 -5.53 -26.38 8.28
C LYS A 309 -4.81 -25.74 7.08
N ASN A 310 -4.81 -24.42 7.02
CA ASN A 310 -4.19 -23.64 5.95
C ASN A 310 -2.69 -23.47 6.20
N THR A 311 -1.84 -24.21 5.46
CA THR A 311 -0.37 -24.16 5.64
C THR A 311 0.24 -22.84 5.16
N SER A 312 -0.49 -22.04 4.42
CA SER A 312 -0.06 -20.68 3.98
C SER A 312 -0.28 -19.62 5.05
N TYR A 313 -1.17 -19.88 6.03
CA TYR A 313 -1.60 -18.90 7.04
C TYR A 313 -1.42 -19.34 8.47
N ALA A 314 -1.49 -20.64 8.78
CA ALA A 314 -1.41 -21.12 10.17
C ALA A 314 -0.01 -20.89 10.77
N GLU A 315 0.03 -20.44 12.02
CA GLU A 315 1.29 -20.16 12.72
C GLU A 315 2.05 -21.43 13.09
N ASN A 316 1.31 -22.48 13.50
CA ASN A 316 1.87 -23.75 13.98
C ASN A 316 1.75 -24.83 12.90
N VAL A 317 2.44 -24.65 11.76
CA VAL A 317 2.50 -25.64 10.68
C VAL A 317 3.77 -26.46 10.82
N THR A 318 3.64 -27.77 10.99
CA THR A 318 4.78 -28.70 11.03
C THR A 318 5.35 -28.97 9.65
N ASP A 319 6.58 -29.48 9.58
CA ASP A 319 7.19 -29.88 8.32
C ASP A 319 6.44 -31.05 7.67
N GLU A 320 5.85 -31.96 8.46
CA GLU A 320 5.00 -33.05 8.00
C GLU A 320 3.73 -32.51 7.33
N GLU A 321 3.07 -31.52 7.92
CA GLU A 321 1.89 -30.87 7.34
C GLU A 321 2.22 -30.14 6.03
N ARG A 322 3.37 -29.46 5.98
CA ARG A 322 3.84 -28.83 4.72
C ARG A 322 4.12 -29.86 3.64
N LYS A 323 4.78 -30.98 4.00
CA LYS A 323 5.01 -32.10 3.08
C LYS A 323 3.70 -32.74 2.64
N GLN A 324 2.72 -32.89 3.53
CA GLN A 324 1.42 -33.45 3.17
C GLN A 324 0.67 -32.51 2.21
N ALA A 325 0.59 -31.20 2.51
CA ALA A 325 -0.02 -30.22 1.64
C ALA A 325 0.61 -30.23 0.24
N SER A 326 1.95 -30.32 0.15
CA SER A 326 2.66 -30.40 -1.15
C SER A 326 2.38 -31.69 -1.96
N LYS A 327 1.81 -32.71 -1.35
CA LYS A 327 1.44 -33.97 -2.00
C LYS A 327 -0.01 -34.03 -2.43
N ASN A 328 -0.85 -33.10 -2.03
CA ASN A 328 -2.25 -33.04 -2.44
C ASN A 328 -2.33 -32.90 -3.94
N LYS A 329 -3.14 -33.75 -4.59
CA LYS A 329 -3.36 -33.77 -6.02
C LYS A 329 -4.81 -33.46 -6.40
N SER A 330 -5.69 -33.45 -5.43
CA SER A 330 -7.13 -33.27 -5.62
C SER A 330 -7.80 -32.67 -4.40
N ALA A 331 -9.01 -32.12 -4.59
CA ALA A 331 -9.86 -31.68 -3.50
C ALA A 331 -10.18 -32.82 -2.49
N GLY A 332 -10.24 -34.07 -2.96
CA GLY A 332 -10.41 -35.23 -2.09
C GLY A 332 -9.24 -35.47 -1.14
N ASP A 333 -8.00 -35.25 -1.59
CA ASP A 333 -6.83 -35.35 -0.70
C ASP A 333 -6.88 -34.28 0.39
N VAL A 334 -7.22 -33.05 0.04
CA VAL A 334 -7.38 -31.94 1.01
C VAL A 334 -8.43 -32.28 2.05
N LEU A 335 -9.57 -32.77 1.63
CA LEU A 335 -10.66 -33.18 2.52
C LEU A 335 -10.23 -34.32 3.46
N LYS A 336 -9.56 -35.35 2.89
CA LYS A 336 -9.11 -36.53 3.64
C LYS A 336 -8.05 -36.18 4.70
N TYR A 337 -7.04 -35.38 4.33
CA TYR A 337 -5.92 -35.09 5.23
C TYR A 337 -6.13 -33.84 6.09
N ARG A 338 -7.19 -33.07 5.85
CA ARG A 338 -7.53 -31.84 6.59
C ARG A 338 -6.41 -30.81 6.64
N VAL A 339 -5.55 -30.80 5.63
CA VAL A 339 -4.44 -29.86 5.48
C VAL A 339 -4.25 -29.49 4.01
N GLY A 340 -3.99 -28.22 3.74
CA GLY A 340 -3.80 -27.73 2.37
C GLY A 340 -3.12 -26.37 2.32
N THR A 341 -2.64 -26.01 1.14
CA THR A 341 -2.27 -24.63 0.81
C THR A 341 -3.52 -23.76 0.65
N ALA A 342 -3.34 -22.44 0.55
CA ALA A 342 -4.45 -21.53 0.24
C ALA A 342 -5.20 -21.96 -1.05
N GLY A 343 -4.46 -22.26 -2.11
CA GLY A 343 -5.06 -22.74 -3.37
C GLY A 343 -5.82 -24.05 -3.23
N ASP A 344 -5.32 -24.99 -2.42
CA ASP A 344 -5.99 -26.27 -2.16
C ASP A 344 -7.35 -26.08 -1.46
N ILE A 345 -7.42 -25.12 -0.51
CA ILE A 345 -8.66 -24.83 0.24
C ILE A 345 -9.70 -24.19 -0.68
N ASP A 346 -9.31 -23.22 -1.50
CA ASP A 346 -10.21 -22.61 -2.47
C ASP A 346 -10.69 -23.65 -3.49
N GLN A 347 -9.83 -24.54 -3.96
CA GLN A 347 -10.22 -25.62 -4.86
C GLN A 347 -11.15 -26.63 -4.21
N LEU A 348 -10.97 -26.97 -2.93
CA LEU A 348 -11.90 -27.80 -2.18
C LEU A 348 -13.29 -27.14 -2.09
N PHE A 349 -13.33 -25.84 -1.78
CA PHE A 349 -14.59 -25.08 -1.81
C PHE A 349 -15.27 -25.18 -3.17
N GLY A 350 -14.52 -24.94 -4.25
CA GLY A 350 -15.06 -25.04 -5.62
C GLY A 350 -15.55 -26.44 -5.97
N ALA A 351 -14.87 -27.49 -5.53
CA ALA A 351 -15.29 -28.88 -5.75
C ALA A 351 -16.57 -29.21 -4.95
N MET A 352 -16.69 -28.75 -3.70
CA MET A 352 -17.89 -28.92 -2.89
C MET A 352 -19.09 -28.13 -3.46
N ALA A 353 -18.87 -26.88 -3.92
CA ALA A 353 -19.91 -26.10 -4.58
C ALA A 353 -20.37 -26.79 -5.89
N ARG A 354 -19.45 -27.39 -6.64
CA ARG A 354 -19.81 -28.20 -7.83
C ARG A 354 -20.61 -29.46 -7.44
N ALA A 355 -20.23 -30.16 -6.37
CA ALA A 355 -20.98 -31.29 -5.83
C ALA A 355 -22.39 -30.89 -5.38
N ALA A 356 -22.59 -29.64 -4.93
CA ALA A 356 -23.88 -29.06 -4.63
C ALA A 356 -24.70 -28.63 -5.87
N GLY A 357 -24.15 -28.79 -7.08
CA GLY A 357 -24.85 -28.53 -8.35
C GLY A 357 -24.60 -27.17 -8.97
N TYR A 358 -23.66 -26.36 -8.42
CA TYR A 358 -23.34 -25.05 -8.99
C TYR A 358 -22.30 -25.13 -10.11
N GLU A 359 -22.44 -24.29 -11.13
CA GLU A 359 -21.35 -24.03 -12.08
C GLU A 359 -20.24 -23.29 -11.33
N THR A 360 -19.03 -23.87 -11.31
CA THR A 360 -17.87 -23.30 -10.60
C THR A 360 -16.64 -23.27 -11.48
N ARG A 361 -15.88 -22.19 -11.41
CA ARG A 361 -14.66 -21.98 -12.18
C ARG A 361 -13.59 -21.28 -11.33
N ILE A 362 -12.34 -21.45 -11.68
CA ILE A 362 -11.26 -20.63 -11.15
C ILE A 362 -11.34 -19.26 -11.83
N ALA A 363 -11.21 -18.20 -11.03
CA ALA A 363 -11.12 -16.84 -11.48
C ALA A 363 -9.77 -16.26 -11.05
N LEU A 364 -9.17 -15.42 -11.90
CA LEU A 364 -7.93 -14.70 -11.61
C LEU A 364 -8.21 -13.20 -11.53
N SER A 365 -7.67 -12.53 -10.52
CA SER A 365 -7.86 -11.10 -10.29
C SER A 365 -6.55 -10.37 -10.01
N GLY A 366 -6.57 -9.05 -10.18
CA GLY A 366 -5.45 -8.17 -9.88
C GLY A 366 -5.35 -7.84 -8.39
N ASN A 367 -4.24 -7.23 -8.02
CA ASN A 367 -3.99 -6.64 -6.72
C ASN A 367 -4.00 -5.12 -6.84
N ARG A 368 -5.11 -4.48 -6.46
CA ARG A 368 -5.24 -3.01 -6.55
C ARG A 368 -4.48 -2.23 -5.49
N SER A 369 -3.74 -2.90 -4.59
CA SER A 369 -2.77 -2.21 -3.74
C SER A 369 -1.49 -1.84 -4.48
N ASP A 370 -1.24 -2.47 -5.64
CA ASP A 370 -0.04 -2.27 -6.45
C ASP A 370 -0.43 -1.64 -7.80
N LEU A 371 -1.15 -2.40 -8.62
CA LEU A 371 -1.60 -1.98 -9.95
C LEU A 371 -3.08 -2.30 -10.16
N PHE A 372 -3.82 -1.37 -10.77
CA PHE A 372 -5.15 -1.68 -11.27
C PHE A 372 -5.06 -2.53 -12.52
N PHE A 373 -6.00 -3.47 -12.66
CA PHE A 373 -6.06 -4.30 -13.85
C PHE A 373 -6.21 -3.47 -15.12
N ASP A 374 -5.33 -3.70 -16.08
CA ASP A 374 -5.40 -3.15 -17.42
C ASP A 374 -5.36 -4.29 -18.45
N ARG A 375 -6.50 -4.51 -19.11
CA ARG A 375 -6.66 -5.54 -20.14
C ARG A 375 -5.69 -5.38 -21.31
N THR A 376 -5.21 -4.18 -21.58
CA THR A 376 -4.26 -3.88 -22.67
C THR A 376 -2.84 -4.37 -22.37
N VAL A 377 -2.56 -4.74 -21.12
CA VAL A 377 -1.27 -5.26 -20.65
C VAL A 377 -1.29 -6.79 -20.59
N PRO A 378 -0.81 -7.50 -21.62
CA PRO A 378 -0.89 -8.95 -21.72
C PRO A 378 0.19 -9.64 -20.87
N ASN A 379 0.12 -9.52 -19.55
CA ASN A 379 1.03 -10.18 -18.62
C ASN A 379 0.26 -10.66 -17.38
N LEU A 380 0.13 -12.00 -17.28
CA LEU A 380 -0.61 -12.66 -16.21
C LEU A 380 -0.04 -12.31 -14.83
N ASN A 381 1.26 -12.46 -14.63
CA ASN A 381 1.90 -12.30 -13.32
C ASN A 381 1.84 -10.84 -12.80
N LEU A 382 1.81 -9.89 -13.73
CA LEU A 382 1.73 -8.47 -13.39
C LEU A 382 0.29 -8.04 -13.09
N MET A 383 -0.67 -8.55 -13.87
CA MET A 383 -2.06 -8.07 -13.88
C MET A 383 -3.02 -8.93 -13.06
N LEU A 384 -2.81 -10.25 -12.96
CA LEU A 384 -3.75 -11.20 -12.35
C LEU A 384 -3.02 -12.15 -11.39
N GLY A 385 -2.44 -11.60 -10.32
CA GLY A 385 -1.62 -12.35 -9.35
C GLY A 385 -2.41 -13.14 -8.30
N SER A 386 -3.72 -12.91 -8.16
CA SER A 386 -4.58 -13.58 -7.18
C SER A 386 -5.53 -14.57 -7.86
N SER A 387 -5.92 -15.62 -7.13
CA SER A 387 -6.92 -16.58 -7.59
C SER A 387 -8.06 -16.74 -6.58
N SER A 388 -9.25 -16.99 -7.09
CA SER A 388 -10.47 -17.23 -6.30
C SER A 388 -11.38 -18.22 -7.04
N ILE A 389 -12.49 -18.58 -6.42
CA ILE A 389 -13.51 -19.43 -7.05
C ILE A 389 -14.71 -18.58 -7.44
N ALA A 390 -15.05 -18.59 -8.71
CA ALA A 390 -16.29 -18.03 -9.23
C ALA A 390 -17.39 -19.11 -9.23
N VAL A 391 -18.52 -18.81 -8.63
CA VAL A 391 -19.72 -19.68 -8.56
C VAL A 391 -20.88 -18.95 -9.21
N GLN A 392 -21.56 -19.59 -10.15
CA GLN A 392 -22.75 -19.02 -10.77
C GLN A 392 -24.00 -19.32 -9.93
N VAL A 393 -24.67 -18.27 -9.47
CA VAL A 393 -25.88 -18.34 -8.66
C VAL A 393 -26.93 -17.42 -9.29
N GLY A 394 -28.07 -17.98 -9.66
CA GLY A 394 -29.15 -17.21 -10.33
C GLY A 394 -28.68 -16.53 -11.64
N GLY A 395 -27.75 -17.13 -12.37
CA GLY A 395 -27.18 -16.59 -13.61
C GLY A 395 -26.08 -15.54 -13.42
N GLN A 396 -25.74 -15.17 -12.18
CA GLN A 396 -24.70 -14.20 -11.85
C GLN A 396 -23.48 -14.87 -11.22
N TRP A 397 -22.29 -14.39 -11.53
CA TRP A 397 -21.04 -14.87 -10.93
C TRP A 397 -20.80 -14.19 -9.59
N ARG A 398 -20.57 -15.02 -8.56
CA ARG A 398 -20.13 -14.61 -7.22
C ARG A 398 -18.74 -15.17 -6.96
N PHE A 399 -17.92 -14.44 -6.21
CA PHE A 399 -16.51 -14.78 -5.96
C PHE A 399 -16.29 -15.18 -4.51
N PHE A 400 -15.45 -16.20 -4.30
CA PHE A 400 -15.19 -16.77 -2.98
C PHE A 400 -13.70 -17.15 -2.85
N SER A 401 -13.12 -16.84 -1.70
CA SER A 401 -11.76 -17.28 -1.32
C SER A 401 -11.75 -17.59 0.19
N PRO A 402 -12.22 -18.78 0.61
CA PRO A 402 -12.18 -19.17 2.01
C PRO A 402 -10.77 -19.27 2.56
N ALA A 403 -9.77 -19.46 1.69
CA ALA A 403 -8.36 -19.41 2.06
C ALA A 403 -7.87 -18.05 2.55
N ALA A 404 -8.55 -16.96 2.20
CA ALA A 404 -8.33 -15.64 2.80
C ALA A 404 -8.91 -15.63 4.22
N TYR A 405 -8.19 -16.23 5.15
CA TYR A 405 -8.66 -16.73 6.44
C TYR A 405 -9.49 -15.75 7.27
N PHE A 406 -9.15 -14.46 7.29
CA PHE A 406 -9.85 -13.43 8.06
C PHE A 406 -10.89 -12.62 7.26
N VAL A 407 -11.14 -13.00 6.02
CA VAL A 407 -12.18 -12.38 5.20
C VAL A 407 -13.49 -13.12 5.45
N PRO A 408 -14.56 -12.46 5.88
CA PRO A 408 -15.85 -13.12 6.17
C PRO A 408 -16.56 -13.53 4.88
N TYR A 409 -17.50 -14.49 5.01
CA TYR A 409 -18.37 -14.88 3.90
C TYR A 409 -19.08 -13.69 3.25
N GLY A 410 -19.19 -13.71 1.93
CA GLY A 410 -19.81 -12.64 1.14
C GLY A 410 -18.93 -11.41 0.92
N MET A 411 -17.66 -11.47 1.29
CA MET A 411 -16.63 -10.47 0.95
C MET A 411 -15.47 -11.13 0.21
N MET A 412 -14.73 -10.34 -0.55
CA MET A 412 -13.40 -10.67 -1.03
C MET A 412 -12.36 -9.84 -0.29
N SER A 413 -11.08 -10.14 -0.44
CA SER A 413 -10.03 -9.23 0.05
C SER A 413 -10.16 -7.87 -0.63
N TRP A 414 -9.98 -6.75 0.12
CA TRP A 414 -10.14 -5.41 -0.43
C TRP A 414 -9.21 -5.14 -1.64
N ILE A 415 -8.08 -5.84 -1.72
CA ILE A 415 -7.15 -5.71 -2.85
C ILE A 415 -7.70 -6.32 -4.14
N GLU A 416 -8.66 -7.23 -4.05
CA GLU A 416 -9.31 -7.92 -5.17
C GLU A 416 -10.68 -7.32 -5.51
N GLU A 417 -11.38 -6.74 -4.52
CA GLU A 417 -12.64 -6.03 -4.75
C GLU A 417 -12.46 -4.87 -5.72
N ASP A 418 -13.50 -4.52 -6.46
CA ASP A 418 -13.52 -3.44 -7.47
C ASP A 418 -12.55 -3.67 -8.65
N GLN A 419 -12.00 -4.89 -8.79
CA GLN A 419 -11.14 -5.31 -9.91
C GLN A 419 -11.91 -6.21 -10.87
N MET A 420 -11.43 -6.26 -12.13
CA MET A 420 -11.91 -7.25 -13.09
C MET A 420 -11.24 -8.59 -12.81
N ALA A 421 -12.04 -9.65 -12.73
CA ALA A 421 -11.57 -11.02 -12.66
C ALA A 421 -11.74 -11.72 -14.02
N LEU A 422 -10.72 -12.41 -14.46
CA LEU A 422 -10.78 -13.33 -15.62
C LEU A 422 -11.30 -14.68 -15.14
N ILE A 423 -12.52 -15.02 -15.50
CA ILE A 423 -13.10 -16.33 -15.24
C ILE A 423 -12.71 -17.29 -16.36
N GLY A 424 -12.13 -18.44 -16.02
CA GLY A 424 -11.71 -19.43 -17.00
C GLY A 424 -12.87 -19.92 -17.86
N ASP A 425 -12.75 -19.77 -19.18
CA ASP A 425 -13.73 -20.22 -20.16
C ASP A 425 -13.05 -20.75 -21.42
N SER A 426 -13.63 -21.78 -22.07
CA SER A 426 -13.04 -22.41 -23.26
C SER A 426 -13.43 -21.74 -24.57
N LYS A 427 -14.48 -20.90 -24.57
CA LYS A 427 -15.06 -20.31 -25.77
C LYS A 427 -15.01 -18.78 -25.74
N GLU A 428 -15.31 -18.20 -24.58
CA GLU A 428 -15.48 -16.76 -24.41
C GLU A 428 -14.36 -16.16 -23.55
N LEU A 429 -14.10 -14.89 -23.76
CA LEU A 429 -13.20 -14.11 -22.91
C LEU A 429 -14.07 -13.41 -21.86
N LEU A 430 -14.16 -14.02 -20.69
CA LEU A 430 -15.09 -13.61 -19.64
C LEU A 430 -14.36 -12.82 -18.55
N PHE A 431 -14.47 -11.50 -18.60
CA PHE A 431 -14.07 -10.59 -17.53
C PHE A 431 -15.30 -10.11 -16.75
N VAL A 432 -15.31 -10.36 -15.45
CA VAL A 432 -16.40 -9.95 -14.54
C VAL A 432 -15.82 -9.14 -13.39
N LYS A 433 -16.47 -8.01 -13.08
CA LYS A 433 -16.06 -7.17 -11.98
C LYS A 433 -16.39 -7.82 -10.63
N ILE A 434 -15.41 -7.93 -9.75
CA ILE A 434 -15.62 -8.35 -8.36
C ILE A 434 -16.35 -7.21 -7.64
N PRO A 435 -17.49 -7.48 -6.99
CA PRO A 435 -18.24 -6.46 -6.28
C PRO A 435 -17.41 -5.82 -5.15
N LEU A 436 -17.67 -4.54 -4.91
CA LEU A 436 -17.14 -3.82 -3.75
C LEU A 436 -18.06 -4.02 -2.56
N SER A 437 -17.51 -4.35 -1.40
CA SER A 437 -18.25 -4.43 -0.14
C SER A 437 -18.69 -3.05 0.34
N GLY A 438 -19.91 -2.92 0.85
CA GLY A 438 -20.43 -1.68 1.39
C GLY A 438 -19.73 -1.22 2.68
N SER A 439 -19.91 0.05 3.04
CA SER A 439 -19.34 0.63 4.26
C SER A 439 -19.85 0.00 5.55
N ASP A 440 -21.00 -0.65 5.50
CA ASP A 440 -21.64 -1.41 6.59
C ASP A 440 -20.95 -2.74 6.90
N ARG A 441 -20.09 -3.23 6.00
CA ARG A 441 -19.32 -4.47 6.19
C ARG A 441 -18.00 -4.23 6.92
N SER A 442 -17.40 -3.05 6.80
CA SER A 442 -16.11 -2.70 7.40
C SER A 442 -16.29 -1.62 8.45
N VAL A 443 -16.69 -2.04 9.64
CA VAL A 443 -17.11 -1.14 10.73
C VAL A 443 -16.10 -1.14 11.87
N GLN A 444 -15.78 0.04 12.37
CA GLN A 444 -15.16 0.26 13.68
C GLN A 444 -16.21 0.77 14.64
N THR A 445 -16.51 0.04 15.70
CA THR A 445 -17.42 0.46 16.78
C THR A 445 -16.59 0.78 18.02
N ARG A 446 -16.71 2.00 18.54
CA ARG A 446 -16.03 2.44 19.74
C ARG A 446 -17.08 2.78 20.82
N THR A 447 -17.03 2.07 21.94
CA THR A 447 -17.94 2.30 23.07
C THR A 447 -17.14 2.60 24.32
N GLY A 448 -17.74 3.33 25.24
CA GLY A 448 -17.08 3.62 26.50
C GLY A 448 -17.98 4.27 27.54
N ASN A 449 -17.62 4.03 28.81
CA ASN A 449 -18.19 4.73 29.96
C ASN A 449 -17.06 5.50 30.62
N PHE A 450 -17.13 6.82 30.50
CA PHE A 450 -16.09 7.72 30.96
C PHE A 450 -16.60 8.62 32.10
N LYS A 451 -15.68 9.09 32.91
CA LYS A 451 -15.91 10.08 33.97
C LYS A 451 -14.93 11.23 33.78
N LEU A 452 -15.46 12.44 33.74
CA LEU A 452 -14.69 13.67 33.79
C LEU A 452 -14.72 14.19 35.26
N ASP A 453 -13.55 14.43 35.83
CA ASP A 453 -13.47 15.01 37.18
C ASP A 453 -13.42 16.55 37.15
N ALA A 454 -13.49 17.17 38.31
CA ALA A 454 -13.47 18.62 38.48
C ALA A 454 -12.10 19.28 38.17
N ASP A 455 -11.05 18.45 38.07
CA ASP A 455 -9.70 18.88 37.71
C ASP A 455 -9.44 18.73 36.19
N GLY A 456 -10.42 18.17 35.45
CA GLY A 456 -10.37 18.02 34.01
C GLY A 456 -9.72 16.73 33.55
N ASN A 457 -9.52 15.73 34.42
CA ASN A 457 -9.04 14.41 34.01
C ASN A 457 -10.20 13.55 33.54
N LEU A 458 -9.97 12.79 32.46
CA LEU A 458 -10.90 11.77 31.96
C LEU A 458 -10.42 10.40 32.39
N SER A 459 -11.33 9.54 32.85
CA SER A 459 -11.02 8.11 33.09
C SER A 459 -12.22 7.24 32.75
N GLY A 460 -12.00 5.98 32.42
CA GLY A 460 -13.11 5.07 32.12
C GLY A 460 -12.71 3.77 31.49
N ASP A 461 -13.74 2.97 31.18
CA ASP A 461 -13.63 1.69 30.47
C ASP A 461 -14.00 1.90 29.00
N ALA A 462 -13.23 1.29 28.11
CA ALA A 462 -13.35 1.46 26.68
C ALA A 462 -13.32 0.11 25.95
N ARG A 463 -14.08 0.02 24.85
CA ARG A 463 -14.11 -1.10 23.94
C ARG A 463 -14.05 -0.59 22.51
N ILE A 464 -13.20 -1.23 21.69
CA ILE A 464 -13.13 -0.99 20.25
C ILE A 464 -13.33 -2.33 19.54
N GLU A 465 -14.29 -2.40 18.65
CA GLU A 465 -14.60 -3.58 17.85
C GLU A 465 -14.43 -3.25 16.37
N TYR A 466 -13.82 -4.20 15.63
CA TYR A 466 -13.59 -4.07 14.20
C TYR A 466 -14.20 -5.25 13.45
N THR A 467 -14.86 -4.98 12.31
CA THR A 467 -15.39 -5.99 11.37
C THR A 467 -14.81 -5.82 9.97
N GLY A 468 -15.05 -6.80 9.09
CA GLY A 468 -14.70 -6.76 7.68
C GLY A 468 -13.20 -6.47 7.43
N HIS A 469 -12.91 -5.59 6.49
CA HIS A 469 -11.52 -5.24 6.13
C HIS A 469 -10.75 -4.58 7.27
N GLN A 470 -11.42 -3.88 8.17
CA GLN A 470 -10.78 -3.33 9.36
C GLN A 470 -10.35 -4.45 10.34
N ALA A 471 -11.21 -5.43 10.59
CA ALA A 471 -10.86 -6.61 11.39
C ALA A 471 -9.70 -7.39 10.76
N PHE A 472 -9.76 -7.64 9.46
CA PHE A 472 -8.69 -8.28 8.70
C PHE A 472 -7.34 -7.60 8.95
N ARG A 473 -7.28 -6.27 8.80
CA ARG A 473 -6.05 -5.49 9.02
C ARG A 473 -5.52 -5.66 10.44
N HIS A 474 -6.39 -5.50 11.46
CA HIS A 474 -5.97 -5.60 12.86
C HIS A 474 -5.52 -7.01 13.24
N LYS A 475 -6.19 -8.05 12.76
CA LYS A 475 -5.80 -9.45 12.96
C LYS A 475 -4.45 -9.73 12.31
N MET A 476 -4.25 -9.32 11.04
CA MET A 476 -2.99 -9.53 10.32
C MET A 476 -1.80 -8.84 10.98
N ILE A 477 -1.99 -7.64 11.52
CA ILE A 477 -0.92 -6.90 12.19
C ILE A 477 -0.59 -7.51 13.57
N ASN A 478 -1.61 -7.98 14.31
CA ASN A 478 -1.41 -8.46 15.68
C ASN A 478 -1.05 -9.95 15.75
N ARG A 479 -1.36 -10.76 14.72
CA ARG A 479 -0.97 -12.15 14.71
C ARG A 479 0.56 -12.26 14.60
N GLY A 480 1.15 -13.18 15.31
CA GLY A 480 2.59 -13.39 15.33
C GLY A 480 3.38 -12.40 16.20
N ASP A 481 2.75 -11.33 16.68
CA ASP A 481 3.35 -10.43 17.66
C ASP A 481 3.24 -11.02 19.08
N SER A 482 4.24 -10.73 19.91
CA SER A 482 4.17 -11.01 21.35
C SER A 482 3.07 -10.19 22.02
N ARG A 483 2.57 -10.65 23.16
CA ARG A 483 1.57 -9.94 23.94
C ARG A 483 1.99 -8.50 24.25
N SER A 484 3.27 -8.28 24.56
CA SER A 484 3.82 -6.94 24.85
C SER A 484 3.77 -6.02 23.64
N GLU A 485 4.07 -6.53 22.45
CA GLU A 485 4.01 -5.76 21.19
C GLU A 485 2.55 -5.40 20.83
N GLN A 486 1.62 -6.34 20.98
CA GLN A 486 0.19 -6.11 20.79
C GLN A 486 -0.34 -5.02 21.73
N GLU A 487 0.01 -5.06 23.01
CA GLU A 487 -0.35 -4.05 24.01
C GLU A 487 0.31 -2.70 23.73
N GLY A 488 1.58 -2.70 23.31
CA GLY A 488 2.29 -1.50 22.89
C GLY A 488 1.56 -0.79 21.73
N ARG A 489 1.10 -1.57 20.77
CA ARG A 489 0.34 -1.08 19.59
C ARG A 489 -0.99 -0.44 20.00
N LEU A 490 -1.73 -1.05 20.93
CA LEU A 490 -2.95 -0.45 21.46
C LEU A 490 -2.66 0.86 22.21
N LYS A 491 -1.62 0.88 23.05
CA LYS A 491 -1.22 2.11 23.78
C LYS A 491 -0.92 3.27 22.84
N GLU A 492 -0.19 2.99 21.75
CA GLU A 492 0.09 4.00 20.72
C GLU A 492 -1.17 4.48 20.00
N LEU A 493 -2.09 3.54 19.65
CA LEU A 493 -3.38 3.90 19.05
C LEU A 493 -4.18 4.83 19.97
N VAL A 494 -4.27 4.49 21.25
CA VAL A 494 -5.03 5.31 22.22
C VAL A 494 -4.37 6.67 22.46
N ARG A 495 -3.03 6.72 22.56
CA ARG A 495 -2.29 8.00 22.72
C ARG A 495 -2.45 8.89 21.48
N SER A 496 -2.42 8.32 20.30
CA SER A 496 -2.67 9.06 19.05
C SER A 496 -4.09 9.63 18.99
N ALA A 497 -5.08 8.89 19.48
CA ALA A 497 -6.49 9.26 19.42
C ALA A 497 -6.90 10.23 20.54
N MET A 498 -6.53 9.93 21.78
CA MET A 498 -7.01 10.66 22.98
C MET A 498 -6.02 11.69 23.53
N GLY A 499 -4.75 11.64 23.07
CA GLY A 499 -3.67 12.53 23.49
C GLY A 499 -2.46 11.76 24.05
N SER A 500 -1.26 12.31 23.88
CA SER A 500 0.02 11.66 24.22
C SER A 500 0.20 11.30 25.70
N THR A 501 -0.57 11.93 26.58
CA THR A 501 -0.57 11.68 28.03
C THR A 501 -1.50 10.55 28.46
N ALA A 502 -2.21 9.89 27.52
CA ALA A 502 -3.12 8.81 27.84
C ALA A 502 -2.38 7.61 28.45
N GLU A 503 -2.86 7.18 29.61
CA GLU A 503 -2.42 6.00 30.34
C GLU A 503 -3.41 4.87 30.07
N VAL A 504 -2.93 3.68 29.69
CA VAL A 504 -3.78 2.53 29.28
C VAL A 504 -3.44 1.34 30.11
N GLU A 505 -4.44 0.74 30.75
CA GLU A 505 -4.34 -0.38 31.66
C GLU A 505 -5.41 -1.44 31.37
N ASN A 506 -5.29 -2.61 32.01
CA ASN A 506 -6.27 -3.71 31.94
C ASN A 506 -6.65 -4.09 30.52
N ILE A 507 -5.62 -4.27 29.66
CA ILE A 507 -5.79 -4.51 28.24
C ILE A 507 -6.29 -5.92 27.97
N GLY A 508 -7.45 -6.05 27.33
CA GLY A 508 -7.97 -7.26 26.68
C GLY A 508 -7.81 -7.16 25.16
N ILE A 509 -7.42 -8.25 24.52
CA ILE A 509 -7.37 -8.38 23.06
C ILE A 509 -8.02 -9.72 22.71
N GLU A 510 -9.10 -9.67 21.93
CA GLU A 510 -9.92 -10.84 21.65
C GLU A 510 -9.95 -11.17 20.15
N ASN A 511 -10.09 -12.45 19.86
CA ASN A 511 -10.36 -12.97 18.51
C ASN A 511 -9.27 -12.68 17.48
N ILE A 512 -8.00 -12.55 17.88
CA ILE A 512 -6.87 -12.33 16.97
C ILE A 512 -6.81 -13.41 15.89
N ASN A 513 -7.01 -14.68 16.31
CA ASN A 513 -6.89 -15.85 15.45
C ASN A 513 -8.27 -16.46 15.07
N ASP A 514 -9.38 -15.90 15.53
CA ASP A 514 -10.72 -16.36 15.16
C ASP A 514 -11.10 -15.78 13.79
N PRO A 515 -11.40 -16.59 12.76
CA PRO A 515 -11.68 -16.09 11.42
C PRO A 515 -13.00 -15.34 11.28
N GLU A 516 -13.99 -15.64 12.12
CA GLU A 516 -15.36 -15.17 11.94
C GLU A 516 -15.74 -14.04 12.90
N LYS A 517 -15.17 -14.06 14.12
CA LYS A 517 -15.55 -13.05 15.12
C LYS A 517 -14.87 -11.71 14.87
N PRO A 518 -15.50 -10.59 15.28
CA PRO A 518 -14.88 -9.28 15.27
C PRO A 518 -13.56 -9.27 16.06
N PHE A 519 -12.60 -8.48 15.62
CA PHE A 519 -11.40 -8.20 16.40
C PHE A 519 -11.73 -7.15 17.46
N VAL A 520 -11.33 -7.38 18.73
CA VAL A 520 -11.74 -6.53 19.85
C VAL A 520 -10.58 -6.13 20.72
N TYR A 521 -10.53 -4.84 21.06
CA TYR A 521 -9.78 -4.30 22.19
C TYR A 521 -10.71 -3.88 23.33
N THR A 522 -10.34 -4.24 24.56
CA THR A 522 -10.94 -3.69 25.80
C THR A 522 -9.83 -3.12 26.68
N PHE A 523 -10.05 -2.02 27.36
CA PHE A 523 -9.03 -1.40 28.22
C PHE A 523 -9.62 -0.37 29.15
N LYS A 524 -8.88 -0.05 30.22
CA LYS A 524 -9.09 1.15 31.02
C LYS A 524 -8.18 2.26 30.55
N VAL A 525 -8.69 3.47 30.54
CA VAL A 525 -7.92 4.65 30.14
C VAL A 525 -8.04 5.75 31.19
N ARG A 526 -6.93 6.46 31.40
CA ARG A 526 -6.89 7.73 32.12
C ARG A 526 -6.17 8.75 31.26
N VAL A 527 -6.78 9.91 31.06
CA VAL A 527 -6.19 11.02 30.28
C VAL A 527 -6.11 12.26 31.20
N PRO A 528 -4.94 12.52 31.78
CA PRO A 528 -4.72 13.74 32.60
C PRO A 528 -4.92 14.99 31.76
N ASN A 529 -5.52 16.03 32.37
CA ASN A 529 -5.79 17.30 31.72
C ASN A 529 -6.56 17.17 30.41
N TYR A 530 -7.52 16.23 30.34
CA TYR A 530 -8.38 16.05 29.19
C TYR A 530 -9.18 17.29 28.87
N ALA A 531 -9.87 17.84 29.86
CA ALA A 531 -10.58 19.13 29.80
C ALA A 531 -9.65 20.28 30.17
N GLN A 532 -9.75 21.39 29.44
CA GLN A 532 -9.04 22.61 29.74
C GLN A 532 -9.83 23.43 30.78
N LYS A 533 -9.25 23.69 31.98
CA LYS A 533 -9.85 24.50 33.03
C LYS A 533 -9.44 25.95 32.86
N THR A 534 -10.42 26.86 32.79
CA THR A 534 -10.20 28.29 32.73
C THR A 534 -11.17 28.99 33.70
N GLY A 535 -10.69 29.44 34.84
CA GLY A 535 -11.50 30.03 35.90
C GLY A 535 -12.57 29.04 36.39
N ARG A 536 -13.84 29.36 36.19
CA ARG A 536 -14.99 28.53 36.61
C ARG A 536 -15.50 27.62 35.48
N ARG A 537 -14.79 27.50 34.35
CA ARG A 537 -15.20 26.70 33.17
C ARG A 537 -14.26 25.56 32.90
N LEU A 538 -14.82 24.45 32.41
CA LEU A 538 -14.11 23.32 31.82
C LEU A 538 -14.54 23.20 30.34
N PHE A 539 -13.57 23.19 29.45
CA PHE A 539 -13.78 22.97 28.02
C PHE A 539 -13.30 21.57 27.64
N PHE A 540 -14.15 20.76 27.04
CA PHE A 540 -13.80 19.40 26.64
C PHE A 540 -14.45 18.99 25.31
N GLN A 541 -13.81 18.08 24.62
CA GLN A 541 -14.31 17.49 23.38
C GLN A 541 -15.07 16.19 23.72
N PRO A 542 -16.38 16.07 23.41
CA PRO A 542 -17.12 14.85 23.72
C PRO A 542 -16.67 13.64 22.90
N ASN A 543 -16.18 13.84 21.67
CA ASN A 543 -15.57 12.78 20.87
C ASN A 543 -14.16 12.45 21.37
N VAL A 544 -14.07 11.54 22.34
CA VAL A 544 -12.82 11.24 23.06
C VAL A 544 -11.74 10.65 22.15
N TYR A 545 -12.11 9.95 21.10
CA TYR A 545 -11.17 9.32 20.18
C TYR A 545 -10.69 10.22 19.03
N GLU A 546 -11.22 11.41 18.89
CA GLU A 546 -10.80 12.37 17.87
C GLU A 546 -10.06 13.59 18.46
N ARG A 547 -9.79 13.58 19.79
CA ARG A 547 -9.11 14.69 20.46
C ARG A 547 -7.69 14.93 19.93
N GLY A 548 -6.97 13.87 19.62
CA GLY A 548 -5.61 13.94 19.06
C GLY A 548 -5.58 13.96 17.52
N ALA A 549 -6.74 13.83 16.89
CA ALA A 549 -6.81 13.71 15.43
C ALA A 549 -6.32 14.97 14.72
N GLN A 550 -5.51 14.78 13.69
CA GLN A 550 -5.08 15.85 12.78
C GLN A 550 -5.96 15.84 11.53
N PRO A 551 -6.15 16.99 10.87
CA PRO A 551 -6.82 17.03 9.57
C PRO A 551 -6.17 16.06 8.59
N ARG A 552 -6.98 15.24 7.91
CA ARG A 552 -6.48 14.21 6.98
C ARG A 552 -5.68 14.80 5.81
N PHE A 553 -6.05 15.99 5.37
CA PHE A 553 -5.43 16.68 4.24
C PHE A 553 -4.96 18.07 4.66
N THR A 554 -3.65 18.27 4.80
CA THR A 554 -3.05 19.54 5.23
C THR A 554 -2.54 20.39 4.08
N SER A 555 -2.09 19.77 2.98
CA SER A 555 -1.53 20.48 1.81
C SER A 555 -2.59 21.34 1.11
N SER A 556 -2.17 22.47 0.52
CA SER A 556 -3.06 23.34 -0.27
C SER A 556 -3.35 22.81 -1.67
N SER A 557 -2.46 21.96 -2.20
CA SER A 557 -2.58 21.32 -3.51
C SER A 557 -2.00 19.90 -3.46
N ARG A 558 -2.31 19.11 -4.47
CA ARG A 558 -1.74 17.77 -4.64
C ARG A 558 -1.56 17.42 -6.12
N LYS A 559 -0.68 16.47 -6.36
CA LYS A 559 -0.36 15.98 -7.70
C LYS A 559 -1.19 14.76 -8.08
N TYR A 560 -1.42 13.87 -7.12
CA TYR A 560 -2.05 12.57 -7.37
C TYR A 560 -3.49 12.56 -6.87
N ASP A 561 -4.32 11.69 -7.48
CA ASP A 561 -5.70 11.49 -7.06
C ASP A 561 -5.77 11.01 -5.59
N VAL A 562 -6.84 11.40 -4.91
CA VAL A 562 -7.16 10.82 -3.59
C VAL A 562 -7.75 9.43 -3.82
N TYR A 563 -7.26 8.45 -3.07
CA TYR A 563 -7.71 7.08 -3.14
C TYR A 563 -7.98 6.51 -1.74
N ILE A 564 -9.15 5.91 -1.58
CA ILE A 564 -9.58 5.23 -0.36
C ILE A 564 -9.63 3.74 -0.64
N SER A 565 -8.99 2.94 0.19
CA SER A 565 -8.81 1.51 -0.06
C SER A 565 -10.14 0.73 -0.11
N TYR A 566 -11.10 1.08 0.73
CA TYR A 566 -12.44 0.45 0.79
C TYR A 566 -13.42 1.34 1.52
N PRO A 567 -14.75 1.18 1.31
CA PRO A 567 -15.78 1.87 2.09
C PRO A 567 -15.74 1.43 3.55
N PHE A 568 -15.98 2.36 4.46
CA PHE A 568 -15.95 2.04 5.90
C PHE A 568 -16.91 2.90 6.71
N THR A 569 -17.21 2.40 7.92
CA THR A 569 -18.02 3.12 8.92
C THR A 569 -17.30 3.15 10.27
N VAL A 570 -17.40 4.28 10.96
CA VAL A 570 -16.98 4.44 12.37
C VAL A 570 -18.20 4.82 13.18
N LYS A 571 -18.49 4.06 14.23
CA LYS A 571 -19.60 4.29 15.18
C LYS A 571 -19.03 4.54 16.56
N ASP A 572 -19.45 5.61 17.18
CA ASP A 572 -19.13 5.97 18.55
C ASP A 572 -20.39 6.00 19.41
N ASP A 573 -20.32 5.44 20.62
CA ASP A 573 -21.36 5.52 21.63
C ASP A 573 -20.71 5.62 23.01
N PHE A 574 -20.65 6.83 23.54
CA PHE A 574 -19.98 7.12 24.80
C PHE A 574 -20.93 7.69 25.83
N ASN A 575 -20.82 7.18 27.05
CA ASN A 575 -21.44 7.77 28.24
C ASN A 575 -20.37 8.52 29.04
N LEU A 576 -20.57 9.80 29.27
CA LEU A 576 -19.69 10.64 30.09
C LEU A 576 -20.41 11.06 31.37
N GLU A 577 -19.88 10.67 32.52
CA GLU A 577 -20.26 11.24 33.81
C GLU A 577 -19.56 12.60 33.97
N LEU A 578 -20.36 13.63 34.16
CA LEU A 578 -19.89 15.01 34.34
C LEU A 578 -19.55 15.28 35.79
N PRO A 579 -18.59 16.19 36.12
CA PRO A 579 -18.16 16.47 37.48
C PRO A 579 -19.28 17.09 38.32
N ALA A 580 -19.38 16.64 39.55
CA ALA A 580 -20.34 17.24 40.50
C ALA A 580 -20.07 18.74 40.73
N GLY A 581 -21.11 19.55 40.84
CA GLY A 581 -21.02 20.99 40.99
C GLY A 581 -20.70 21.75 39.70
N TYR A 582 -20.85 21.09 38.56
CA TYR A 582 -20.78 21.71 37.23
C TYR A 582 -22.08 21.45 36.45
N SER A 583 -22.48 22.41 35.64
CA SER A 583 -23.59 22.31 34.69
C SER A 583 -23.14 22.64 33.29
N LEU A 584 -23.81 22.07 32.29
CA LEU A 584 -23.57 22.39 30.89
C LEU A 584 -23.99 23.82 30.59
N GLU A 585 -23.04 24.64 30.13
CA GLU A 585 -23.28 26.02 29.69
C GLU A 585 -23.59 26.09 28.20
N ASN A 586 -22.95 25.22 27.42
CA ASN A 586 -23.20 25.02 26.00
C ASN A 586 -23.23 23.52 25.66
N ALA A 587 -24.28 23.07 25.01
CA ALA A 587 -24.51 21.69 24.57
C ALA A 587 -24.95 21.63 23.09
N ASP A 588 -24.46 22.58 22.28
CA ASP A 588 -24.77 22.56 20.83
C ASP A 588 -24.28 21.28 20.19
N VAL A 589 -25.08 20.71 19.32
CA VAL A 589 -24.74 19.50 18.56
C VAL A 589 -24.30 19.93 17.17
N PRO A 590 -23.16 19.43 16.67
CA PRO A 590 -22.78 19.67 15.28
C PRO A 590 -23.89 19.24 14.32
N SER A 591 -24.14 20.03 13.29
CA SER A 591 -25.10 19.68 12.23
C SER A 591 -24.66 18.44 11.48
N ASP A 592 -25.60 17.65 11.01
CA ASP A 592 -25.35 16.54 10.11
C ASP A 592 -24.64 17.02 8.84
N LEU A 593 -23.61 16.31 8.44
CA LEU A 593 -22.85 16.59 7.23
C LEU A 593 -22.95 15.43 6.27
N ALA A 594 -23.23 15.74 5.03
CA ALA A 594 -23.14 14.79 3.91
C ALA A 594 -22.75 15.57 2.65
N ASP A 595 -21.99 14.93 1.76
CA ASP A 595 -21.81 15.47 0.42
C ASP A 595 -23.08 15.21 -0.44
N ASN A 596 -23.20 15.95 -1.55
CA ASN A 596 -24.38 15.89 -2.42
C ASN A 596 -24.64 14.51 -3.08
N GLN A 597 -23.62 13.63 -3.08
CA GLN A 597 -23.72 12.28 -3.66
C GLN A 597 -23.85 11.20 -2.57
N GLY A 598 -23.78 11.60 -1.28
CA GLY A 598 -23.86 10.69 -0.14
C GLY A 598 -22.63 9.77 0.01
N ILE A 599 -21.48 10.15 -0.57
CA ILE A 599 -20.23 9.38 -0.50
C ILE A 599 -19.71 9.37 0.93
N GLY A 600 -19.75 10.53 1.60
CA GLY A 600 -19.38 10.71 3.00
C GLY A 600 -20.57 11.22 3.82
N LYS A 601 -20.78 10.63 4.98
CA LYS A 601 -21.83 11.05 5.91
C LYS A 601 -21.29 11.08 7.33
N HIS A 602 -21.61 12.15 8.05
CA HIS A 602 -21.26 12.34 9.47
C HIS A 602 -22.50 12.82 10.21
N VAL A 603 -22.93 12.07 11.21
CA VAL A 603 -24.09 12.38 12.04
C VAL A 603 -23.66 12.31 13.50
N THR A 604 -23.97 13.34 14.27
CA THR A 604 -23.73 13.38 15.70
C THR A 604 -25.01 13.62 16.47
N GLN A 605 -25.22 12.88 17.55
CA GLN A 605 -26.34 13.04 18.47
C GLN A 605 -25.78 13.14 19.89
N MET A 606 -26.39 13.99 20.70
CA MET A 606 -26.06 14.12 22.11
C MET A 606 -27.32 14.13 22.94
N GLY A 607 -27.29 13.41 24.05
CA GLY A 607 -28.36 13.40 25.06
C GLY A 607 -27.80 13.72 26.43
N VAL A 608 -28.55 14.50 27.23
CA VAL A 608 -28.18 14.84 28.60
C VAL A 608 -29.23 14.27 29.52
N SER A 609 -28.82 13.58 30.60
CA SER A 609 -29.75 13.08 31.62
C SER A 609 -30.50 14.22 32.31
N GLY A 610 -31.71 13.94 32.84
CA GLY A 610 -32.54 14.98 33.48
C GLY A 610 -31.91 15.68 34.69
N ASP A 611 -30.93 15.04 35.33
CA ASP A 611 -30.12 15.63 36.43
C ASP A 611 -28.88 16.39 35.93
N GLY A 612 -28.67 16.45 34.61
CA GLY A 612 -27.53 17.13 33.97
C GLY A 612 -26.16 16.49 34.21
N ARG A 613 -26.13 15.26 34.77
CA ARG A 613 -24.86 14.63 35.22
C ARG A 613 -24.30 13.63 34.24
N LYS A 614 -25.05 13.18 33.25
CA LYS A 614 -24.60 12.23 32.24
C LYS A 614 -24.85 12.81 30.88
N LEU A 615 -23.82 12.75 30.05
CA LEU A 615 -23.87 13.07 28.64
C LEU A 615 -23.71 11.75 27.87
N ASN A 616 -24.67 11.41 27.01
CA ASN A 616 -24.49 10.37 25.97
C ASN A 616 -24.10 11.05 24.66
N TYR A 617 -23.04 10.57 24.03
CA TYR A 617 -22.54 11.05 22.75
C TYR A 617 -22.55 9.88 21.75
N VAL A 618 -23.29 10.05 20.65
CA VAL A 618 -23.39 9.07 19.57
C VAL A 618 -22.93 9.72 18.27
N ARG A 619 -22.01 9.07 17.56
CA ARG A 619 -21.53 9.51 16.24
C ARG A 619 -21.58 8.36 15.25
N ASN A 620 -22.01 8.64 14.03
CA ASN A 620 -21.95 7.71 12.92
C ASN A 620 -21.29 8.41 11.72
N PHE A 621 -20.09 7.94 11.36
CA PHE A 621 -19.33 8.42 10.24
C PHE A 621 -19.14 7.30 9.23
N SER A 622 -19.51 7.51 7.96
CA SER A 622 -19.28 6.57 6.87
C SER A 622 -18.66 7.27 5.67
N PHE A 623 -17.82 6.56 4.92
CA PHE A 623 -17.19 7.07 3.72
C PHE A 623 -17.00 6.00 2.65
N GLY A 624 -16.99 6.41 1.35
CA GLY A 624 -16.88 5.51 0.20
C GLY A 624 -18.21 4.90 -0.23
N ASN A 625 -19.34 5.41 0.27
CA ASN A 625 -20.65 4.94 -0.12
C ASN A 625 -20.87 5.09 -1.63
N GLY A 626 -21.64 4.17 -2.23
CA GLY A 626 -21.86 4.15 -3.68
C GLY A 626 -20.65 3.69 -4.51
N GLY A 627 -19.57 3.23 -3.86
CA GLY A 627 -18.37 2.71 -4.54
C GLY A 627 -17.40 3.79 -5.04
N PHE A 628 -17.54 5.01 -4.60
CA PHE A 628 -16.64 6.10 -4.95
C PHE A 628 -15.38 6.07 -4.07
N LEU A 629 -14.31 5.49 -4.59
CA LEU A 629 -13.04 5.33 -3.88
C LEU A 629 -11.93 6.23 -4.43
N ARG A 630 -12.07 6.75 -5.66
CA ARG A 630 -11.06 7.56 -6.34
C ARG A 630 -11.60 8.94 -6.69
N PHE A 631 -10.85 9.97 -6.31
CA PHE A 631 -11.19 11.38 -6.56
C PHE A 631 -10.03 12.03 -7.30
N PRO A 632 -10.26 12.55 -8.52
CA PRO A 632 -9.22 13.20 -9.32
C PRO A 632 -8.54 14.34 -8.56
N ALA A 633 -7.23 14.53 -8.79
CA ALA A 633 -6.46 15.62 -8.17
C ALA A 633 -7.10 17.01 -8.39
N GLY A 634 -7.76 17.21 -9.54
CA GLY A 634 -8.50 18.44 -9.83
C GLY A 634 -9.70 18.70 -8.91
N SER A 635 -10.26 17.67 -8.24
CA SER A 635 -11.34 17.80 -7.26
C SER A 635 -10.85 17.88 -5.81
N TYR A 636 -9.54 17.93 -5.61
CA TYR A 636 -8.93 17.87 -4.28
C TYR A 636 -9.45 18.93 -3.30
N SER A 637 -9.66 20.17 -3.77
CA SER A 637 -10.17 21.26 -2.91
C SER A 637 -11.53 20.93 -2.30
N ALA A 638 -12.43 20.30 -3.06
CA ALA A 638 -13.73 19.88 -2.57
C ALA A 638 -13.62 18.72 -1.57
N VAL A 639 -12.79 17.71 -1.88
CA VAL A 639 -12.52 16.59 -0.97
C VAL A 639 -11.91 17.06 0.34
N LYS A 640 -10.92 17.97 0.26
CA LYS A 640 -10.28 18.57 1.44
C LYS A 640 -11.31 19.33 2.29
N ALA A 641 -12.13 20.20 1.68
CA ALA A 641 -13.15 20.96 2.40
C ALA A 641 -14.16 20.06 3.11
N LEU A 642 -14.55 18.94 2.49
CA LEU A 642 -15.45 17.96 3.11
C LEU A 642 -14.80 17.33 4.36
N PHE A 643 -13.54 16.88 4.25
CA PHE A 643 -12.82 16.29 5.39
C PHE A 643 -12.49 17.32 6.49
N GLU A 644 -12.27 18.59 6.14
CA GLU A 644 -12.15 19.70 7.10
C GLU A 644 -13.46 19.95 7.85
N ALA A 645 -14.61 19.86 7.16
CA ALA A 645 -15.91 19.96 7.80
C ALA A 645 -16.17 18.80 8.79
N PHE A 646 -15.83 17.56 8.40
CA PHE A 646 -15.89 16.41 9.30
C PHE A 646 -14.99 16.60 10.52
N HIS A 647 -13.74 16.99 10.31
CA HIS A 647 -12.79 17.24 11.39
C HIS A 647 -13.25 18.35 12.34
N LYS A 648 -13.86 19.42 11.79
CA LYS A 648 -14.44 20.51 12.59
C LYS A 648 -15.61 20.01 13.45
N ALA A 649 -16.47 19.14 12.92
CA ALA A 649 -17.56 18.54 13.66
C ALA A 649 -17.02 17.61 14.77
N ASP A 650 -15.99 16.81 14.48
CA ASP A 650 -15.36 15.90 15.44
C ASP A 650 -14.59 16.64 16.55
N SER A 651 -14.02 17.81 16.26
CA SER A 651 -13.29 18.64 17.22
C SER A 651 -14.18 19.63 18.01
N HIS A 652 -15.52 19.46 17.91
CA HIS A 652 -16.47 20.26 18.64
C HIS A 652 -16.23 20.20 20.15
N GLN A 653 -16.36 21.34 20.85
CA GLN A 653 -16.13 21.45 22.27
C GLN A 653 -17.40 21.83 23.03
N LEU A 654 -17.58 21.21 24.19
CA LEU A 654 -18.61 21.55 25.15
C LEU A 654 -17.99 22.34 26.34
N THR A 655 -18.83 23.17 26.97
CA THR A 655 -18.43 23.96 28.10
C THR A 655 -19.25 23.58 29.34
N LEU A 656 -18.56 23.25 30.43
CA LEU A 656 -19.15 23.12 31.76
C LEU A 656 -18.80 24.35 32.59
N ARG A 657 -19.75 24.82 33.38
CA ARG A 657 -19.59 25.92 34.33
C ARG A 657 -19.79 25.44 35.75
N ALA A 658 -18.87 25.78 36.66
CA ALA A 658 -19.03 25.49 38.06
C ALA A 658 -20.25 26.26 38.62
N GLU A 659 -21.12 25.55 39.30
CA GLU A 659 -22.28 26.08 39.94
C GLU A 659 -21.84 27.07 41.05
N THR A 660 -22.59 28.16 41.25
CA THR A 660 -22.40 29.00 42.41
C THR A 660 -22.96 28.26 43.63
N ALA A 661 -22.14 28.05 44.65
CA ALA A 661 -22.68 27.61 45.93
C ALA A 661 -23.85 28.57 46.30
N SER A 662 -25.08 28.06 46.32
CA SER A 662 -26.19 28.83 46.89
C SER A 662 -25.81 29.17 48.31
N ALA A 663 -25.62 30.45 48.62
CA ALA A 663 -25.48 30.92 49.99
C ALA A 663 -26.73 30.43 50.72
N GLY A 664 -26.56 29.36 51.52
CA GLY A 664 -27.63 28.88 52.37
C GLY A 664 -28.18 30.06 53.17
N ASN A 665 -29.44 30.37 52.99
CA ASN A 665 -30.14 31.26 53.90
C ASN A 665 -30.00 30.69 55.30
N ALA A 666 -29.01 31.24 56.07
CA ALA A 666 -29.02 31.16 57.45
C ALA A 666 -30.14 32.17 57.92
N SER A 667 -31.37 31.70 57.93
CA SER A 667 -32.46 32.36 58.63
C SER A 667 -32.39 31.90 60.09
N ASN A 668 -32.03 32.87 60.94
CA ASN A 668 -32.18 32.77 62.38
C ASN A 668 -33.56 32.33 62.83
#